data_d2cb0c5808a32cc19faa754c760aca67
#
_entry.id   d2cb0c5808a32cc19faa754c760aca67
#
_cell.length_a   1.000
_cell.length_b   1.000
_cell.length_c   1.000
_cell.angle_alpha   90.00
_cell.angle_beta   90.00
_cell.angle_gamma   90.00
#
_symmetry.space_group_name_H-M   'P 1'
#
loop_
_entity.id
_entity.type
_entity.pdbx_description
1 polymer ?
#
loop_
_entity_poly.entity_id
_entity_poly.type
_entity_poly.pdbx_seq_one_letter_code
_entity_poly.pdbx_strand_id
1 'polypeptide(L)'
;MKRLESIEAFKKQADNLSSQSTITVPKITIGLGTCGIGNGADVIYEKLAQKWSKGKDTIIVDKTGCFGYCAVEPLVFIRLPNKPILMFSHQDDKKTLKLSEFLENSKSTEKLIKQAEGQIASWDFITSQQQFGEPLPGIPLWNEWPFFKGQTKLVLRDAGLINPEKLEDYIAIGGYTPLITALSMKPEAVIAEVERSGLRGRGGAGFPTARKWKLLAEQSDPLKYLICNADEGDPGAYMNRNEIESDPFALIEGMTIGAYATRATKGFVYIRAEYPLAVERLQSALQQAREAGLLGSNILGTSFSFDLEIVKGAGAFVCGEETALIASAEGKAGRAVPHPPFPAQKGYLGHPTNINNVETWCTIPAILAKGGEWYSQFGTEKSKGTKVFSLVGKVQNTGLVELTLGTPLERMIYEMGGGVGSKKRVKAIQSGGPSGGCIPADRFNATIDYESLAELGSIMGSGGMVVMDQDNCMVDLARYFVSFTAGESCGKCTPCREGLSQMERILSAISKGDATEEDLEELERLATTIKDTALCGLGQTAPNPVLTTLQYFRDEYEEHIRDKRCRAGTCEDLFLALCENSCPLHMHIPGYLALVQEGRLEEAYECTVRDNPLPGSIGRVCHFHCSTRCRREMLDDPVQQGEIHRYLADTMRKTGQDTAIWQKLVKEKAPDTGKHIAIIGAGPAGLTSAFYLARLGHQVTLYDAHQAPGGILRYGIPAYRLPKDVLDHELKLLLKLGIRFEGNRVLGKNLALKDLQNRFDAVLLCIGAPKDRPLNIKGEDLPGVYPGYDFLEAYAQHKAPKVGQRVLIVGGVNVAIDAARTLFRL
;
A
#
# COMPACT_ATOMS: atom_id res chain seq x y z
N MET A 1 -23.47 20.89 29.95
CA MET A 1 -23.17 22.34 30.15
C MET A 1 -24.46 23.16 30.14
N LYS A 2 -24.57 24.30 30.89
CA LYS A 2 -25.74 25.21 30.79
C LYS A 2 -25.70 25.97 29.48
N ARG A 3 -26.88 26.35 28.97
CA ARG A 3 -26.99 27.15 27.73
C ARG A 3 -26.23 28.47 27.85
N LEU A 4 -25.43 28.78 26.86
CA LEU A 4 -24.65 29.99 26.73
C LEU A 4 -25.49 31.04 25.97
N GLU A 5 -25.91 32.08 26.66
CA GLU A 5 -26.89 33.03 26.12
C GLU A 5 -26.23 34.22 25.44
N SER A 6 -24.90 34.32 25.44
CA SER A 6 -24.15 35.36 24.74
C SER A 6 -22.71 34.98 24.44
N ILE A 7 -22.09 35.71 23.55
CA ILE A 7 -20.66 35.58 23.23
C ILE A 7 -19.79 35.82 24.48
N GLU A 8 -20.15 36.76 25.33
CA GLU A 8 -19.42 37.05 26.57
C GLU A 8 -19.54 35.91 27.57
N ALA A 9 -20.73 35.28 27.67
CA ALA A 9 -20.94 34.09 28.51
C ALA A 9 -20.08 32.92 28.04
N PHE A 10 -19.96 32.75 26.71
CA PHE A 10 -19.08 31.73 26.14
C PHE A 10 -17.61 32.02 26.48
N LYS A 11 -17.11 33.24 26.25
CA LYS A 11 -15.71 33.61 26.54
C LYS A 11 -15.35 33.32 27.97
N LYS A 12 -16.20 33.75 28.93
CA LYS A 12 -16.00 33.47 30.34
C LYS A 12 -15.95 31.98 30.65
N GLN A 13 -16.81 31.20 30.03
CA GLN A 13 -16.83 29.72 30.23
C GLN A 13 -15.58 29.07 29.63
N ALA A 14 -15.14 29.50 28.44
CA ALA A 14 -13.93 29.01 27.79
C ALA A 14 -12.67 29.28 28.62
N ASP A 15 -12.53 30.51 29.17
CA ASP A 15 -11.43 30.86 30.05
C ASP A 15 -11.41 30.01 31.31
N ASN A 16 -12.59 29.76 31.92
CA ASN A 16 -12.72 28.90 33.07
C ASN A 16 -12.30 27.43 32.77
N LEU A 17 -12.80 26.88 31.68
CA LEU A 17 -12.45 25.51 31.23
C LEU A 17 -10.96 25.36 30.89
N SER A 18 -10.39 26.35 30.22
CA SER A 18 -8.96 26.37 29.90
C SER A 18 -8.10 26.38 31.16
N SER A 19 -8.49 27.21 32.18
CA SER A 19 -7.78 27.26 33.46
C SER A 19 -7.85 25.94 34.25
N GLN A 20 -8.93 25.17 34.08
CA GLN A 20 -9.13 23.86 34.72
C GLN A 20 -8.45 22.70 33.97
N SER A 21 -7.84 22.93 32.80
CA SER A 21 -7.15 21.89 32.03
C SER A 21 -5.87 21.34 32.71
N THR A 22 -5.40 22.02 33.78
CA THR A 22 -4.27 21.55 34.60
C THR A 22 -4.73 20.41 35.52
N ILE A 23 -4.12 19.27 35.37
CA ILE A 23 -4.44 18.09 36.21
C ILE A 23 -3.70 18.15 37.53
N THR A 24 -4.39 17.82 38.62
CA THR A 24 -3.82 17.73 39.98
C THR A 24 -3.55 16.29 40.42
N VAL A 25 -4.16 15.33 39.72
CA VAL A 25 -3.98 13.88 39.92
C VAL A 25 -3.61 13.22 38.61
N PRO A 26 -2.97 12.03 38.62
CA PRO A 26 -2.66 11.31 37.38
C PRO A 26 -3.92 11.01 36.56
N LYS A 27 -3.78 11.12 35.23
CA LYS A 27 -4.84 10.79 34.26
C LYS A 27 -4.35 9.70 33.31
N ILE A 28 -5.13 8.62 33.16
CA ILE A 28 -4.95 7.56 32.16
C ILE A 28 -6.00 7.78 31.09
N THR A 29 -5.58 7.93 29.84
CA THR A 29 -6.47 8.11 28.69
C THR A 29 -6.27 6.97 27.71
N ILE A 30 -7.34 6.34 27.27
CA ILE A 30 -7.32 5.19 26.37
C ILE A 30 -7.89 5.61 25.01
N GLY A 31 -7.19 5.24 23.91
CA GLY A 31 -7.63 5.43 22.55
C GLY A 31 -8.79 4.50 22.22
N LEU A 32 -10.02 5.01 22.19
CA LEU A 32 -11.26 4.26 21.92
C LEU A 32 -11.87 4.64 20.55
N GLY A 33 -11.04 4.81 19.53
CA GLY A 33 -11.53 4.77 18.16
C GLY A 33 -11.78 3.33 17.71
N THR A 34 -12.46 3.13 16.58
CA THR A 34 -12.80 1.78 16.06
C THR A 34 -11.57 0.86 15.98
N CYS A 35 -10.38 1.36 15.59
CA CYS A 35 -9.15 0.56 15.52
C CYS A 35 -8.69 0.09 16.91
N GLY A 36 -8.74 0.97 17.93
CA GLY A 36 -8.38 0.63 19.30
C GLY A 36 -9.35 -0.40 19.90
N ILE A 37 -10.66 -0.20 19.71
CA ILE A 37 -11.72 -1.13 20.17
C ILE A 37 -11.52 -2.50 19.52
N GLY A 38 -11.27 -2.56 18.21
CA GLY A 38 -10.99 -3.82 17.50
C GLY A 38 -9.77 -4.58 18.03
N ASN A 39 -8.88 -3.89 18.76
CA ASN A 39 -7.70 -4.47 19.42
C ASN A 39 -7.87 -4.59 20.95
N GLY A 40 -9.07 -4.41 21.50
CA GLY A 40 -9.39 -4.64 22.91
C GLY A 40 -9.19 -3.43 23.84
N ALA A 41 -9.14 -2.21 23.32
CA ALA A 41 -9.01 -0.99 24.11
C ALA A 41 -10.20 -0.73 25.03
N ASP A 42 -11.41 -1.15 24.64
CA ASP A 42 -12.64 -1.14 25.42
C ASP A 42 -12.50 -1.98 26.69
N VAL A 43 -11.98 -3.20 26.58
CA VAL A 43 -11.70 -4.08 27.73
C VAL A 43 -10.71 -3.43 28.70
N ILE A 44 -9.70 -2.75 28.17
CA ILE A 44 -8.71 -2.01 28.99
C ILE A 44 -9.42 -0.90 29.77
N TYR A 45 -10.24 -0.10 29.05
CA TYR A 45 -10.98 1.00 29.66
C TYR A 45 -11.94 0.52 30.75
N GLU A 46 -12.76 -0.48 30.50
CA GLU A 46 -13.73 -1.01 31.46
C GLU A 46 -13.07 -1.51 32.74
N LYS A 47 -11.98 -2.28 32.62
CA LYS A 47 -11.25 -2.78 33.78
C LYS A 47 -10.60 -1.67 34.60
N LEU A 48 -10.02 -0.65 33.96
CA LEU A 48 -9.47 0.50 34.66
C LEU A 48 -10.57 1.33 35.33
N ALA A 49 -11.65 1.62 34.59
CA ALA A 49 -12.80 2.35 35.14
C ALA A 49 -13.39 1.62 36.36
N GLN A 50 -13.54 0.29 36.29
CA GLN A 50 -14.00 -0.52 37.42
C GLN A 50 -13.04 -0.47 38.62
N LYS A 51 -11.73 -0.54 38.39
CA LYS A 51 -10.69 -0.48 39.44
C LYS A 51 -10.73 0.86 40.18
N TRP A 52 -10.86 1.96 39.44
CA TRP A 52 -10.68 3.32 39.94
C TRP A 52 -12.03 4.05 40.26
N SER A 53 -13.20 3.47 39.93
CA SER A 53 -14.51 4.05 40.24
C SER A 53 -14.89 3.97 41.70
N LYS A 54 -14.27 3.11 42.50
CA LYS A 54 -14.62 2.88 43.92
C LYS A 54 -13.80 3.78 44.86
N GLY A 55 -14.08 5.08 44.83
CA GLY A 55 -13.90 5.93 45.98
C GLY A 55 -12.46 6.23 46.41
N LYS A 56 -11.70 6.89 45.57
CA LYS A 56 -10.67 7.94 45.86
C LYS A 56 -10.41 8.64 44.56
N ASP A 57 -10.57 9.95 44.51
CA ASP A 57 -10.19 10.81 43.34
C ASP A 57 -8.64 10.87 43.14
N THR A 58 -8.00 9.70 43.14
CA THR A 58 -6.55 9.59 43.06
C THR A 58 -6.02 9.40 41.64
N ILE A 59 -6.86 8.86 40.73
CA ILE A 59 -6.51 8.64 39.32
C ILE A 59 -7.77 8.87 38.47
N ILE A 60 -7.65 9.65 37.41
CA ILE A 60 -8.69 9.88 36.41
C ILE A 60 -8.50 8.85 35.29
N VAL A 61 -9.53 8.07 34.99
CA VAL A 61 -9.59 7.22 33.79
C VAL A 61 -10.51 7.89 32.77
N ASP A 62 -9.99 8.17 31.59
CA ASP A 62 -10.72 8.87 30.53
C ASP A 62 -10.50 8.18 29.18
N LYS A 63 -11.24 8.60 28.17
CA LYS A 63 -11.17 8.09 26.80
C LYS A 63 -10.85 9.20 25.82
N THR A 64 -10.30 8.80 24.67
CA THR A 64 -10.04 9.68 23.55
C THR A 64 -10.30 8.96 22.23
N GLY A 65 -10.20 9.67 21.10
CA GLY A 65 -10.21 9.10 19.77
C GLY A 65 -8.89 8.38 19.42
N CYS A 66 -8.76 7.92 18.19
CA CYS A 66 -7.53 7.30 17.71
C CYS A 66 -6.50 8.38 17.34
N PHE A 67 -5.27 8.24 17.84
CA PHE A 67 -4.16 9.18 17.55
C PHE A 67 -3.66 9.07 16.09
N GLY A 68 -4.13 8.06 15.34
CA GLY A 68 -3.83 7.84 13.93
C GLY A 68 -2.80 6.76 13.65
N TYR A 69 -2.08 6.21 14.64
CA TYR A 69 -1.10 5.14 14.43
C TYR A 69 -1.71 3.76 14.72
N CYS A 70 -2.51 3.27 13.78
CA CYS A 70 -3.30 2.03 13.96
C CYS A 70 -2.43 0.78 14.18
N ALA A 71 -1.22 0.73 13.63
CA ALA A 71 -0.31 -0.41 13.78
C ALA A 71 0.15 -0.66 15.23
N VAL A 72 0.03 0.31 16.12
CA VAL A 72 0.49 0.21 17.52
C VAL A 72 -0.64 0.24 18.55
N GLU A 73 -1.87 0.18 18.09
CA GLU A 73 -3.05 0.11 18.97
C GLU A 73 -3.12 -1.23 19.75
N PRO A 74 -3.64 -1.26 20.95
CA PRO A 74 -4.19 -0.15 21.76
C PRO A 74 -3.09 0.80 22.26
N LEU A 75 -3.35 2.10 22.09
CA LEU A 75 -2.47 3.17 22.56
C LEU A 75 -3.02 3.78 23.85
N VAL A 76 -2.21 3.85 24.88
CA VAL A 76 -2.56 4.39 26.19
C VAL A 76 -1.68 5.59 26.51
N PHE A 77 -2.30 6.67 26.96
CA PHE A 77 -1.66 7.90 27.39
C PHE A 77 -1.76 8.03 28.91
N ILE A 78 -0.63 8.34 29.58
CA ILE A 78 -0.63 8.61 31.01
C ILE A 78 -0.03 9.99 31.24
N ARG A 79 -0.84 10.88 31.82
CA ARG A 79 -0.41 12.23 32.20
C ARG A 79 -0.26 12.32 33.70
N LEU A 80 0.92 12.74 34.15
CA LEU A 80 1.22 13.04 35.55
C LEU A 80 1.17 14.56 35.75
N PRO A 81 0.84 15.06 36.97
CA PRO A 81 0.91 16.49 37.25
C PRO A 81 2.27 17.09 36.90
N ASN A 82 2.27 18.16 36.10
CA ASN A 82 3.47 18.90 35.66
C ASN A 82 4.52 18.04 34.90
N LYS A 83 4.08 16.94 34.27
CA LYS A 83 4.93 16.08 33.42
C LYS A 83 4.31 15.96 32.03
N PRO A 84 5.15 15.68 31.00
CA PRO A 84 4.67 15.34 29.66
C PRO A 84 3.66 14.20 29.69
N ILE A 85 2.82 14.14 28.69
CA ILE A 85 1.96 12.97 28.47
C ILE A 85 2.84 11.82 27.99
N LEU A 86 2.85 10.72 28.70
CA LEU A 86 3.59 9.50 28.36
C LEU A 86 2.76 8.60 27.46
N MET A 87 3.39 7.98 26.46
CA MET A 87 2.76 7.14 25.45
C MET A 87 3.21 5.69 25.62
N PHE A 88 2.26 4.75 25.56
CA PHE A 88 2.46 3.31 25.68
C PHE A 88 1.70 2.60 24.57
N SER A 89 2.42 1.88 23.70
CA SER A 89 1.85 1.16 22.56
C SER A 89 1.59 -0.31 22.88
N HIS A 90 0.84 -1.00 21.98
CA HIS A 90 0.57 -2.45 22.07
C HIS A 90 0.11 -2.91 23.46
N GLN A 91 -0.75 -2.11 24.10
CA GLN A 91 -1.23 -2.39 25.43
C GLN A 91 -2.31 -3.48 25.44
N ASP A 92 -2.35 -4.23 26.51
CA ASP A 92 -3.43 -5.12 26.90
C ASP A 92 -3.92 -4.78 28.32
N ASP A 93 -4.98 -5.42 28.74
CA ASP A 93 -5.55 -5.18 30.07
C ASP A 93 -4.58 -5.46 31.22
N LYS A 94 -3.76 -6.51 31.12
CA LYS A 94 -2.78 -6.89 32.15
C LYS A 94 -1.61 -5.91 32.23
N LYS A 95 -1.06 -5.54 31.07
CA LYS A 95 0.02 -4.54 31.00
C LYS A 95 -0.44 -3.19 31.55
N THR A 96 -1.60 -2.72 31.11
CA THR A 96 -2.13 -1.41 31.51
C THR A 96 -2.55 -1.38 32.98
N LEU A 97 -3.13 -2.45 33.53
CA LEU A 97 -3.39 -2.56 34.95
C LEU A 97 -2.09 -2.49 35.77
N LYS A 98 -1.02 -3.16 35.33
CA LYS A 98 0.31 -3.07 35.96
C LYS A 98 0.91 -1.67 35.88
N LEU A 99 0.74 -0.96 34.74
CA LEU A 99 1.15 0.46 34.63
C LEU A 99 0.36 1.33 35.61
N SER A 100 -0.95 1.08 35.80
CA SER A 100 -1.78 1.84 36.72
C SER A 100 -1.36 1.65 38.20
N GLU A 101 -0.83 0.48 38.57
CA GLU A 101 -0.32 0.22 39.92
C GLU A 101 0.93 1.08 40.28
N PHE A 102 1.74 1.46 39.28
CA PHE A 102 2.84 2.37 39.48
C PHE A 102 2.41 3.79 39.85
N LEU A 103 1.14 4.15 39.60
CA LEU A 103 0.58 5.45 39.96
C LEU A 103 0.14 5.54 41.44
N GLU A 104 -0.04 4.39 42.12
CA GLU A 104 -0.44 4.33 43.52
C GLU A 104 0.66 4.78 44.46
N ASN A 105 1.91 4.73 44.05
CA ASN A 105 3.04 5.05 44.86
C ASN A 105 4.05 5.95 44.15
N SER A 106 4.31 7.12 44.68
CA SER A 106 5.25 8.12 44.10
C SER A 106 6.64 7.56 43.79
N LYS A 107 7.15 6.62 44.62
CA LYS A 107 8.45 5.94 44.39
C LYS A 107 8.42 4.99 43.16
N SER A 108 7.26 4.56 42.73
CA SER A 108 7.07 3.67 41.57
C SER A 108 6.92 4.44 40.26
N THR A 109 6.66 5.73 40.29
CA THR A 109 6.46 6.59 39.12
C THR A 109 7.70 6.62 38.18
N GLU A 110 8.90 6.51 38.73
CA GLU A 110 10.12 6.39 37.90
C GLU A 110 10.15 5.11 37.07
N LYS A 111 9.56 4.01 37.57
CA LYS A 111 9.46 2.75 36.83
C LYS A 111 8.46 2.87 35.66
N LEU A 112 7.38 3.62 35.88
CA LEU A 112 6.42 3.95 34.82
C LEU A 112 7.10 4.77 33.72
N ILE A 113 7.80 5.85 34.07
CA ILE A 113 8.50 6.74 33.15
C ILE A 113 9.50 5.95 32.29
N LYS A 114 10.27 5.03 32.90
CA LYS A 114 11.24 4.19 32.15
C LYS A 114 10.61 3.22 31.16
N GLN A 115 9.31 2.94 31.24
CA GLN A 115 8.58 2.07 30.32
C GLN A 115 7.88 2.86 29.22
N ALA A 116 7.85 4.18 29.28
CA ALA A 116 7.24 5.00 28.26
C ALA A 116 8.04 4.94 26.95
N GLU A 117 7.34 4.75 25.85
CA GLU A 117 7.92 4.61 24.51
C GLU A 117 7.97 5.96 23.78
N GLY A 118 7.17 6.93 24.23
CA GLY A 118 7.14 8.28 23.71
C GLY A 118 6.55 9.27 24.69
N GLN A 119 6.65 10.56 24.37
CA GLN A 119 6.09 11.63 25.19
C GLN A 119 5.60 12.80 24.36
N ILE A 120 4.59 13.52 24.89
CA ILE A 120 4.08 14.79 24.36
C ILE A 120 4.35 15.86 25.44
N ALA A 121 5.34 16.71 25.23
CA ALA A 121 5.73 17.76 26.17
C ALA A 121 4.87 19.03 25.98
N SER A 122 4.55 19.36 24.73
CA SER A 122 3.70 20.48 24.34
C SER A 122 2.84 20.11 23.15
N TRP A 123 1.76 20.85 22.97
CA TRP A 123 0.87 20.65 21.81
C TRP A 123 0.26 21.97 21.34
N ASP A 124 0.30 22.16 20.03
CA ASP A 124 -0.32 23.33 19.39
C ASP A 124 -1.74 22.97 18.96
N PHE A 125 -2.72 23.31 19.80
CA PHE A 125 -4.10 23.35 19.40
C PHE A 125 -4.37 24.58 18.49
N ILE A 126 -5.53 24.62 17.88
CA ILE A 126 -5.80 25.62 16.85
C ILE A 126 -5.69 27.07 17.33
N THR A 127 -6.17 27.34 18.55
CA THR A 127 -6.22 28.68 19.15
C THR A 127 -5.29 28.85 20.35
N SER A 128 -4.69 27.77 20.84
CA SER A 128 -3.86 27.78 22.05
C SER A 128 -2.71 26.78 21.97
N GLN A 129 -1.60 27.13 22.59
CA GLN A 129 -0.50 26.22 22.83
C GLN A 129 -0.55 25.76 24.29
N GLN A 130 -0.50 24.46 24.53
CA GLN A 130 -0.45 23.91 25.88
C GLN A 130 0.90 23.27 26.15
N GLN A 131 1.49 23.63 27.30
CA GLN A 131 2.67 22.98 27.86
C GLN A 131 2.20 21.96 28.89
N PHE A 132 2.57 20.68 28.71
CA PHE A 132 2.23 19.61 29.65
C PHE A 132 3.33 19.40 30.70
N GLY A 133 4.58 19.67 30.34
CA GLY A 133 5.77 19.58 31.20
C GLY A 133 7.06 19.59 30.40
N GLU A 134 8.21 19.74 31.09
CA GLU A 134 9.51 19.64 30.43
C GLU A 134 9.78 18.25 29.89
N PRO A 135 10.38 18.10 28.69
CA PRO A 135 10.72 16.80 28.12
C PRO A 135 11.57 15.96 29.06
N LEU A 136 11.21 14.71 29.22
CA LEU A 136 11.95 13.75 30.04
C LEU A 136 13.12 13.17 29.24
N PRO A 137 14.34 13.11 29.78
CA PRO A 137 15.50 12.60 29.08
C PRO A 137 15.37 11.10 28.78
N GLY A 138 15.79 10.71 27.59
CA GLY A 138 15.80 9.31 27.15
C GLY A 138 14.46 8.76 26.62
N ILE A 139 13.40 9.59 26.60
CA ILE A 139 12.12 9.23 25.98
C ILE A 139 11.94 10.12 24.75
N PRO A 140 11.72 9.55 23.53
CA PRO A 140 11.55 10.35 22.32
C PRO A 140 10.25 11.16 22.38
N LEU A 141 10.25 12.33 21.77
CA LEU A 141 9.04 13.10 21.52
C LEU A 141 8.17 12.36 20.49
N TRP A 142 6.85 12.54 20.57
CA TRP A 142 5.91 11.90 19.65
C TRP A 142 6.24 12.12 18.16
N ASN A 143 6.68 13.33 17.82
CA ASN A 143 7.05 13.72 16.45
C ASN A 143 8.47 13.26 16.03
N GLU A 144 9.22 12.62 16.90
CA GLU A 144 10.48 11.93 16.59
C GLU A 144 10.23 10.46 16.19
N TRP A 145 9.05 9.92 16.48
CA TRP A 145 8.68 8.59 15.99
C TRP A 145 8.65 8.61 14.46
N PRO A 146 9.26 7.62 13.77
CA PRO A 146 9.32 7.60 12.30
C PRO A 146 7.97 7.82 11.62
N PHE A 147 6.92 7.20 12.15
CA PHE A 147 5.54 7.35 11.64
C PHE A 147 5.02 8.79 11.70
N PHE A 148 5.33 9.54 12.73
CA PHE A 148 4.84 10.91 12.92
C PHE A 148 5.77 11.97 12.37
N LYS A 149 7.03 11.63 12.12
CA LYS A 149 8.06 12.58 11.69
C LYS A 149 7.69 13.23 10.35
N GLY A 150 7.47 14.54 10.40
CA GLY A 150 7.10 15.33 9.22
C GLY A 150 5.62 15.30 8.85
N GLN A 151 4.76 14.73 9.68
CA GLN A 151 3.32 14.97 9.60
C GLN A 151 2.98 16.37 10.09
N THR A 152 1.93 16.95 9.52
CA THR A 152 1.35 18.22 9.94
C THR A 152 -0.08 17.95 10.37
N LYS A 153 -0.30 17.76 11.68
CA LYS A 153 -1.65 17.52 12.21
C LYS A 153 -2.43 18.82 12.32
N LEU A 154 -3.32 19.04 11.37
CA LEU A 154 -4.20 20.20 11.33
C LEU A 154 -5.66 19.77 11.52
N VAL A 155 -6.12 18.77 10.81
CA VAL A 155 -7.45 18.17 10.94
C VAL A 155 -7.45 17.14 12.08
N LEU A 156 -6.38 16.34 12.19
CA LEU A 156 -6.20 15.32 13.24
C LEU A 156 -5.56 15.89 14.53
N ARG A 157 -5.54 17.23 14.71
CA ARG A 157 -4.83 17.87 15.83
C ARG A 157 -5.36 17.48 17.21
N ASP A 158 -6.67 17.28 17.33
CA ASP A 158 -7.33 17.00 18.61
C ASP A 158 -7.50 15.49 18.87
N ALA A 159 -7.27 14.68 17.82
CA ALA A 159 -7.36 13.23 17.87
C ALA A 159 -6.32 12.65 18.84
N GLY A 160 -6.78 11.84 19.79
CA GLY A 160 -5.94 11.22 20.81
C GLY A 160 -5.68 12.10 22.05
N LEU A 161 -6.14 13.36 22.07
CA LEU A 161 -5.87 14.32 23.16
C LEU A 161 -7.10 14.80 23.91
N ILE A 162 -8.26 14.89 23.25
CA ILE A 162 -9.53 15.27 23.88
C ILE A 162 -10.45 14.06 24.04
N ASN A 163 -11.42 14.17 24.92
CA ASN A 163 -12.51 13.22 24.98
C ASN A 163 -13.61 13.62 23.98
N PRO A 164 -13.85 12.86 22.90
CA PRO A 164 -14.83 13.21 21.85
C PRO A 164 -16.28 13.20 22.33
N GLU A 165 -16.53 12.75 23.54
CA GLU A 165 -17.87 12.72 24.15
C GLU A 165 -18.12 13.88 25.13
N LYS A 166 -17.15 14.85 25.25
CA LYS A 166 -17.22 15.98 26.16
C LYS A 166 -17.00 17.30 25.40
N LEU A 167 -18.05 18.08 25.25
CA LEU A 167 -17.98 19.42 24.66
C LEU A 167 -17.02 20.35 25.40
N GLU A 168 -16.97 20.20 26.74
CA GLU A 168 -16.09 20.98 27.60
C GLU A 168 -14.61 20.80 27.25
N ASP A 169 -14.18 19.60 26.88
CA ASP A 169 -12.79 19.33 26.48
C ASP A 169 -12.45 20.10 25.18
N TYR A 170 -13.37 20.08 24.20
CA TYR A 170 -13.18 20.82 22.95
C TYR A 170 -13.13 22.33 23.16
N ILE A 171 -14.02 22.89 24.02
CA ILE A 171 -14.00 24.33 24.36
C ILE A 171 -12.73 24.69 25.12
N ALA A 172 -12.25 23.84 26.05
CA ALA A 172 -11.03 24.08 26.83
C ALA A 172 -9.76 24.26 25.97
N ILE A 173 -9.72 23.65 24.79
CA ILE A 173 -8.60 23.79 23.83
C ILE A 173 -8.83 24.89 22.80
N GLY A 174 -9.91 25.69 22.94
CA GLY A 174 -10.23 26.83 22.11
C GLY A 174 -11.26 26.59 21.01
N GLY A 175 -11.92 25.44 21.01
CA GLY A 175 -13.05 25.15 20.12
C GLY A 175 -14.18 26.15 20.26
N TYR A 176 -14.93 26.36 19.19
CA TYR A 176 -15.96 27.39 18.99
C TYR A 176 -15.47 28.85 19.04
N THR A 177 -14.20 29.14 19.36
CA THR A 177 -13.62 30.47 19.18
C THR A 177 -13.61 30.91 17.71
N PRO A 178 -13.29 30.01 16.73
CA PRO A 178 -13.43 30.31 15.31
C PRO A 178 -14.87 30.69 14.89
N LEU A 179 -15.87 30.07 15.47
CA LEU A 179 -17.27 30.43 15.23
C LEU A 179 -17.55 31.88 15.71
N ILE A 180 -17.04 32.26 16.89
CA ILE A 180 -17.18 33.62 17.40
C ILE A 180 -16.50 34.61 16.48
N THR A 181 -15.31 34.28 15.96
CA THR A 181 -14.63 35.12 14.96
C THR A 181 -15.51 35.28 13.73
N ALA A 182 -16.07 34.20 13.21
CA ALA A 182 -16.98 34.24 12.06
C ALA A 182 -18.22 35.12 12.32
N LEU A 183 -18.86 35.00 13.49
CA LEU A 183 -20.04 35.77 13.89
C LEU A 183 -19.73 37.27 14.05
N SER A 184 -18.48 37.65 14.27
CA SER A 184 -18.02 39.04 14.32
C SER A 184 -17.76 39.67 12.92
N MET A 185 -17.72 38.83 11.88
CA MET A 185 -17.47 39.21 10.48
C MET A 185 -18.79 39.24 9.70
N LYS A 186 -18.78 39.94 8.54
CA LYS A 186 -19.89 39.77 7.59
C LYS A 186 -19.80 38.40 6.91
N PRO A 187 -20.93 37.75 6.56
CA PRO A 187 -20.92 36.46 5.87
C PRO A 187 -20.00 36.40 4.66
N GLU A 188 -19.99 37.46 3.83
CA GLU A 188 -19.14 37.55 2.64
C GLU A 188 -17.64 37.58 2.99
N ALA A 189 -17.28 38.16 4.12
CA ALA A 189 -15.90 38.21 4.59
C ALA A 189 -15.42 36.86 5.06
N VAL A 190 -16.29 36.01 5.63
CA VAL A 190 -15.99 34.61 5.96
C VAL A 190 -15.70 33.83 4.69
N ILE A 191 -16.52 33.98 3.64
CA ILE A 191 -16.28 33.32 2.34
C ILE A 191 -14.96 33.82 1.74
N ALA A 192 -14.63 35.10 1.82
CA ALA A 192 -13.37 35.66 1.32
C ALA A 192 -12.16 35.11 2.07
N GLU A 193 -12.28 34.77 3.38
CA GLU A 193 -11.24 34.14 4.17
C GLU A 193 -10.97 32.69 3.70
N VAL A 194 -12.03 31.94 3.45
CA VAL A 194 -11.93 30.59 2.86
C VAL A 194 -11.35 30.67 1.43
N GLU A 195 -11.66 31.69 0.66
CA GLU A 195 -11.07 31.90 -0.68
C GLU A 195 -9.56 32.17 -0.60
N ARG A 196 -9.12 33.06 0.30
CA ARG A 196 -7.69 33.34 0.54
C ARG A 196 -6.90 32.11 0.97
N SER A 197 -7.56 31.20 1.69
CA SER A 197 -6.94 29.95 2.10
C SER A 197 -6.58 29.03 0.92
N GLY A 198 -7.28 29.17 -0.21
CA GLY A 198 -7.16 28.27 -1.34
C GLY A 198 -7.67 26.84 -1.07
N LEU A 199 -8.50 26.67 -0.03
CA LEU A 199 -9.03 25.33 0.33
C LEU A 199 -9.84 24.73 -0.81
N ARG A 200 -9.43 23.57 -1.26
CA ARG A 200 -10.16 22.71 -2.20
C ARG A 200 -10.85 21.58 -1.44
N GLY A 201 -11.99 21.11 -1.96
CA GLY A 201 -12.75 20.01 -1.36
C GLY A 201 -11.92 18.74 -1.16
N ARG A 202 -11.99 18.13 0.01
CA ARG A 202 -11.21 16.95 0.42
C ARG A 202 -11.86 15.60 0.10
N GLY A 203 -13.04 15.62 -0.53
CA GLY A 203 -13.76 14.40 -0.93
C GLY A 203 -13.26 13.75 -2.24
N GLY A 204 -12.20 14.28 -2.88
CA GLY A 204 -11.58 13.66 -4.05
C GLY A 204 -11.48 14.55 -5.30
N ALA A 205 -12.55 15.23 -5.68
CA ALA A 205 -12.58 16.06 -6.89
C ALA A 205 -11.80 17.40 -6.78
N GLY A 206 -11.48 17.85 -5.55
CA GLY A 206 -10.69 19.04 -5.36
C GLY A 206 -11.32 20.35 -5.86
N PHE A 207 -12.62 20.45 -5.90
CA PHE A 207 -13.29 21.70 -6.31
C PHE A 207 -13.09 22.81 -5.26
N PRO A 208 -12.84 24.09 -5.65
CA PRO A 208 -12.63 25.18 -4.70
C PRO A 208 -13.83 25.41 -3.77
N THR A 209 -13.60 25.29 -2.46
CA THR A 209 -14.66 25.33 -1.43
C THR A 209 -15.37 26.69 -1.42
N ALA A 210 -14.61 27.79 -1.44
CA ALA A 210 -15.18 29.14 -1.44
C ALA A 210 -16.11 29.40 -2.65
N ARG A 211 -15.78 28.82 -3.82
CA ARG A 211 -16.63 28.96 -5.02
C ARG A 211 -17.96 28.25 -4.84
N LYS A 212 -17.99 27.03 -4.25
CA LYS A 212 -19.26 26.37 -3.90
C LYS A 212 -20.09 27.21 -2.92
N TRP A 213 -19.45 27.81 -1.92
CA TRP A 213 -20.13 28.65 -0.93
C TRP A 213 -20.68 29.94 -1.54
N LYS A 214 -19.95 30.62 -2.44
CA LYS A 214 -20.43 31.78 -3.18
C LYS A 214 -21.68 31.48 -3.99
N LEU A 215 -21.63 30.37 -4.76
CA LEU A 215 -22.77 29.92 -5.57
C LEU A 215 -24.02 29.67 -4.74
N LEU A 216 -23.89 29.14 -3.52
CA LEU A 216 -25.02 28.97 -2.61
C LEU A 216 -25.48 30.30 -2.00
N ALA A 217 -24.52 31.14 -1.56
CA ALA A 217 -24.84 32.46 -0.95
C ALA A 217 -25.63 33.38 -1.90
N GLU A 218 -25.34 33.35 -3.20
CA GLU A 218 -25.96 34.13 -4.27
C GLU A 218 -27.41 33.73 -4.57
N GLN A 219 -27.85 32.52 -4.13
CA GLN A 219 -29.24 32.09 -4.35
C GLN A 219 -30.21 32.92 -3.52
N SER A 220 -31.35 33.30 -4.09
CA SER A 220 -32.36 34.11 -3.45
C SER A 220 -33.35 33.32 -2.56
N ASP A 221 -33.32 32.00 -2.65
CA ASP A 221 -34.19 31.16 -1.83
C ASP A 221 -33.89 31.34 -0.33
N PRO A 222 -34.89 31.62 0.51
CA PRO A 222 -34.70 31.78 1.96
C PRO A 222 -34.32 30.44 2.65
N LEU A 223 -34.67 29.33 2.06
CA LEU A 223 -34.32 28.01 2.58
C LEU A 223 -33.15 27.41 1.82
N LYS A 224 -32.02 27.28 2.49
CA LYS A 224 -30.79 26.70 1.94
C LYS A 224 -30.29 25.59 2.85
N TYR A 225 -29.72 24.57 2.26
CA TYR A 225 -29.20 23.39 2.97
C TYR A 225 -27.70 23.27 2.88
N LEU A 226 -27.11 22.82 4.00
CA LEU A 226 -25.74 22.29 4.01
C LEU A 226 -25.75 20.79 4.26
N ILE A 227 -24.96 20.09 3.50
CA ILE A 227 -24.77 18.66 3.66
C ILE A 227 -23.29 18.37 3.91
N CYS A 228 -23.02 17.59 4.96
CA CYS A 228 -21.76 16.93 5.14
C CYS A 228 -21.82 15.55 4.48
N ASN A 229 -21.00 15.33 3.48
CA ASN A 229 -20.80 14.01 2.88
C ASN A 229 -19.80 13.21 3.71
N ALA A 230 -20.33 12.28 4.51
CA ALA A 230 -19.60 11.29 5.30
C ALA A 230 -19.83 9.86 4.77
N ASP A 231 -20.15 9.74 3.47
CA ASP A 231 -20.29 8.47 2.76
C ASP A 231 -18.92 7.98 2.26
N GLU A 232 -18.05 7.63 3.19
CA GLU A 232 -16.69 7.14 2.93
C GLU A 232 -16.73 5.65 2.58
N GLY A 233 -16.87 5.34 1.29
CA GLY A 233 -17.09 3.98 0.79
C GLY A 233 -15.88 3.30 0.18
N ASP A 234 -14.73 3.98 0.04
CA ASP A 234 -13.52 3.43 -0.55
C ASP A 234 -12.94 2.28 0.29
N PRO A 235 -12.64 1.11 -0.30
CA PRO A 235 -11.95 0.04 0.41
C PRO A 235 -10.60 0.51 0.97
N GLY A 236 -10.42 0.40 2.29
CA GLY A 236 -9.22 0.84 3.00
C GLY A 236 -9.23 2.31 3.44
N ALA A 237 -10.25 3.11 3.10
CA ALA A 237 -10.41 4.48 3.58
C ALA A 237 -11.20 4.52 4.89
N TYR A 238 -10.70 5.29 5.88
CA TYR A 238 -11.36 5.50 7.19
C TYR A 238 -10.98 6.83 7.85
N MET A 239 -10.58 7.82 7.04
CA MET A 239 -10.18 9.14 7.51
C MET A 239 -11.35 9.87 8.13
N ASN A 240 -12.47 9.99 7.37
CA ASN A 240 -13.65 10.72 7.82
C ASN A 240 -14.33 10.04 9.01
N ARG A 241 -14.31 8.71 9.06
CA ARG A 241 -14.74 7.95 10.24
C ARG A 241 -13.93 8.36 11.47
N ASN A 242 -12.59 8.36 11.37
CA ASN A 242 -11.72 8.72 12.49
C ASN A 242 -11.88 10.19 12.91
N GLU A 243 -12.07 11.11 11.97
CA GLU A 243 -12.32 12.52 12.25
C GLU A 243 -13.57 12.68 13.12
N ILE A 244 -14.67 12.05 12.74
CA ILE A 244 -15.93 12.10 13.50
C ILE A 244 -15.80 11.37 14.85
N GLU A 245 -15.14 10.21 14.88
CA GLU A 245 -14.91 9.45 16.12
C GLU A 245 -14.00 10.19 17.11
N SER A 246 -13.07 11.01 16.61
CA SER A 246 -12.06 11.66 17.45
C SER A 246 -12.41 13.09 17.84
N ASP A 247 -13.10 13.82 16.96
CA ASP A 247 -13.53 15.21 17.21
C ASP A 247 -14.80 15.58 16.41
N PRO A 248 -15.97 15.13 16.83
CA PRO A 248 -17.23 15.47 16.19
C PRO A 248 -17.58 16.97 16.32
N PHE A 249 -17.01 17.69 17.31
CA PHE A 249 -17.29 19.09 17.55
C PHE A 249 -16.64 20.00 16.49
N ALA A 250 -15.45 19.69 15.99
CA ALA A 250 -14.83 20.42 14.90
C ALA A 250 -15.68 20.36 13.61
N LEU A 251 -16.30 19.22 13.33
CA LEU A 251 -17.23 19.06 12.21
C LEU A 251 -18.46 19.99 12.40
N ILE A 252 -19.10 19.94 13.59
CA ILE A 252 -20.28 20.75 13.90
C ILE A 252 -19.94 22.25 13.81
N GLU A 253 -18.82 22.67 14.37
CA GLU A 253 -18.35 24.06 14.30
C GLU A 253 -18.10 24.49 12.86
N GLY A 254 -17.39 23.68 12.06
CA GLY A 254 -17.11 23.99 10.66
C GLY A 254 -18.38 24.13 9.82
N MET A 255 -19.37 23.25 10.02
CA MET A 255 -20.66 23.36 9.36
C MET A 255 -21.45 24.57 9.83
N THR A 256 -21.40 24.94 11.12
CA THR A 256 -22.07 26.11 11.67
C THR A 256 -21.50 27.42 11.12
N ILE A 257 -20.15 27.50 10.96
CA ILE A 257 -19.47 28.60 10.30
C ILE A 257 -19.90 28.69 8.83
N GLY A 258 -19.93 27.56 8.13
CA GLY A 258 -20.39 27.51 6.73
C GLY A 258 -21.84 27.93 6.56
N ALA A 259 -22.70 27.58 7.52
CA ALA A 259 -24.11 27.98 7.52
C ALA A 259 -24.26 29.52 7.70
N TYR A 260 -23.50 30.08 8.62
CA TYR A 260 -23.45 31.54 8.77
C TYR A 260 -22.99 32.24 7.49
N ALA A 261 -21.93 31.76 6.89
CA ALA A 261 -21.34 32.35 5.68
C ALA A 261 -22.27 32.28 4.46
N THR A 262 -23.00 31.20 4.29
CA THR A 262 -23.89 30.92 3.15
C THR A 262 -25.35 31.30 3.41
N ARG A 263 -25.68 31.73 4.63
CA ARG A 263 -27.06 31.98 5.11
C ARG A 263 -27.96 30.74 5.03
N ALA A 264 -27.38 29.53 5.21
CA ALA A 264 -28.13 28.30 5.35
C ALA A 264 -28.73 28.19 6.76
N THR A 265 -29.93 27.63 6.87
CA THR A 265 -30.63 27.49 8.14
C THR A 265 -30.76 26.06 8.61
N LYS A 266 -30.59 25.09 7.71
CA LYS A 266 -30.67 23.66 7.96
C LYS A 266 -29.53 22.91 7.31
N GLY A 267 -29.14 21.82 7.92
CA GLY A 267 -28.16 20.88 7.35
C GLY A 267 -28.30 19.48 7.90
N PHE A 268 -27.57 18.55 7.30
CA PHE A 268 -27.44 17.21 7.83
C PHE A 268 -26.08 16.60 7.48
N VAL A 269 -25.68 15.63 8.29
CA VAL A 269 -24.54 14.78 8.03
C VAL A 269 -25.06 13.46 7.46
N TYR A 270 -24.74 13.21 6.18
CA TYR A 270 -25.06 11.95 5.53
C TYR A 270 -23.90 10.98 5.81
N ILE A 271 -24.13 10.01 6.69
CA ILE A 271 -23.11 9.10 7.20
C ILE A 271 -23.53 7.64 6.98
N ARG A 272 -22.55 6.79 6.74
CA ARG A 272 -22.78 5.35 6.56
C ARG A 272 -23.31 4.69 7.83
N ALA A 273 -24.29 3.78 7.68
CA ALA A 273 -24.78 2.97 8.80
C ALA A 273 -23.72 2.03 9.39
N GLU A 274 -22.66 1.71 8.61
CA GLU A 274 -21.53 0.87 9.02
C GLU A 274 -20.55 1.57 9.97
N TYR A 275 -20.79 2.86 10.30
CA TYR A 275 -19.97 3.62 11.24
C TYR A 275 -20.72 3.89 12.57
N PRO A 276 -21.13 2.84 13.33
CA PRO A 276 -22.00 3.00 14.50
C PRO A 276 -21.39 3.90 15.57
N LEU A 277 -20.08 3.78 15.86
CA LEU A 277 -19.41 4.60 16.87
C LEU A 277 -19.37 6.09 16.46
N ALA A 278 -19.09 6.37 15.18
CA ALA A 278 -19.10 7.75 14.67
C ALA A 278 -20.51 8.35 14.75
N VAL A 279 -21.56 7.57 14.43
CA VAL A 279 -22.95 8.00 14.55
C VAL A 279 -23.31 8.30 16.01
N GLU A 280 -22.94 7.43 16.94
CA GLU A 280 -23.21 7.59 18.39
C GLU A 280 -22.53 8.85 18.93
N ARG A 281 -21.25 9.06 18.64
CA ARG A 281 -20.49 10.23 19.09
C ARG A 281 -21.02 11.53 18.49
N LEU A 282 -21.33 11.52 17.19
CA LEU A 282 -21.89 12.67 16.52
C LEU A 282 -23.30 13.01 17.09
N GLN A 283 -24.12 12.02 17.38
CA GLN A 283 -25.43 12.20 17.97
C GLN A 283 -25.36 12.84 19.36
N SER A 284 -24.43 12.37 20.21
CA SER A 284 -24.12 12.95 21.50
C SER A 284 -23.60 14.39 21.38
N ALA A 285 -22.69 14.65 20.43
CA ALA A 285 -22.12 15.97 20.23
C ALA A 285 -23.15 17.00 19.74
N LEU A 286 -24.05 16.61 18.82
CA LEU A 286 -25.17 17.46 18.38
C LEU A 286 -26.09 17.83 19.53
N GLN A 287 -26.42 16.87 20.40
CA GLN A 287 -27.23 17.13 21.58
C GLN A 287 -26.55 18.12 22.52
N GLN A 288 -25.28 17.91 22.86
CA GLN A 288 -24.52 18.81 23.73
C GLN A 288 -24.39 20.21 23.13
N ALA A 289 -24.14 20.35 21.82
CA ALA A 289 -24.07 21.64 21.14
C ALA A 289 -25.41 22.39 21.20
N ARG A 290 -26.54 21.69 21.03
CA ARG A 290 -27.89 22.31 21.17
C ARG A 290 -28.15 22.76 22.59
N GLU A 291 -27.87 21.92 23.58
CA GLU A 291 -28.05 22.25 25.00
C GLU A 291 -27.19 23.45 25.40
N ALA A 292 -25.97 23.54 24.85
CA ALA A 292 -25.06 24.65 25.10
C ALA A 292 -25.42 25.96 24.37
N GLY A 293 -26.36 25.93 23.41
CA GLY A 293 -26.71 27.09 22.60
C GLY A 293 -25.70 27.39 21.47
N LEU A 294 -24.92 26.43 21.07
CA LEU A 294 -23.96 26.46 19.96
C LEU A 294 -24.55 25.93 18.66
N LEU A 295 -25.75 25.36 18.72
CA LEU A 295 -26.52 24.86 17.59
C LEU A 295 -28.02 25.12 17.88
N GLY A 296 -28.87 25.18 16.86
CA GLY A 296 -30.29 25.44 16.94
C GLY A 296 -30.67 26.90 16.79
N SER A 297 -31.62 27.39 17.58
CA SER A 297 -32.13 28.76 17.48
C SER A 297 -31.29 29.77 18.27
N ASN A 298 -31.07 30.94 17.73
CA ASN A 298 -30.39 32.07 18.36
C ASN A 298 -29.03 31.69 18.97
N ILE A 299 -28.15 31.18 18.13
CA ILE A 299 -26.81 30.68 18.54
C ILE A 299 -26.06 31.80 19.27
N LEU A 300 -25.59 31.51 20.48
CA LEU A 300 -24.91 32.47 21.38
C LEU A 300 -25.67 33.80 21.55
N GLY A 301 -27.03 33.77 21.55
CA GLY A 301 -27.85 34.96 21.69
C GLY A 301 -27.92 35.87 20.48
N THR A 302 -27.35 35.48 19.36
CA THR A 302 -27.41 36.23 18.09
C THR A 302 -28.71 35.95 17.35
N SER A 303 -28.97 36.65 16.26
CA SER A 303 -30.10 36.39 15.35
C SER A 303 -29.86 35.17 14.43
N PHE A 304 -28.68 34.58 14.46
CA PHE A 304 -28.32 33.46 13.63
C PHE A 304 -28.87 32.18 14.21
N SER A 305 -29.46 31.35 13.33
CA SER A 305 -30.01 30.03 13.70
C SER A 305 -29.63 29.02 12.64
N PHE A 306 -29.14 27.88 13.08
CA PHE A 306 -28.77 26.76 12.23
C PHE A 306 -28.88 25.45 13.00
N ASP A 307 -29.50 24.43 12.42
CA ASP A 307 -29.58 23.11 13.03
C ASP A 307 -29.14 22.01 12.09
N LEU A 308 -28.60 20.92 12.69
CA LEU A 308 -28.04 19.75 12.02
C LEU A 308 -28.77 18.49 12.43
N GLU A 309 -29.01 17.62 11.46
CA GLU A 309 -29.53 16.28 11.66
C GLU A 309 -28.56 15.22 11.14
N ILE A 310 -28.77 13.96 11.49
CA ILE A 310 -28.02 12.82 10.95
C ILE A 310 -28.94 12.04 10.02
N VAL A 311 -28.46 11.83 8.79
CA VAL A 311 -29.09 10.94 7.81
C VAL A 311 -28.18 9.72 7.62
N LYS A 312 -28.69 8.54 7.94
CA LYS A 312 -27.95 7.29 7.79
C LYS A 312 -28.12 6.74 6.38
N GLY A 313 -27.01 6.64 5.65
CA GLY A 313 -26.96 5.97 4.34
C GLY A 313 -26.89 4.46 4.49
N ALA A 314 -27.34 3.74 3.46
CA ALA A 314 -27.30 2.27 3.41
C ALA A 314 -25.94 1.71 2.93
N GLY A 315 -24.88 2.53 2.87
CA GLY A 315 -23.53 2.09 2.52
C GLY A 315 -23.23 1.96 1.03
N ALA A 316 -24.10 2.42 0.15
CA ALA A 316 -23.85 2.37 -1.30
C ALA A 316 -22.80 3.43 -1.70
N PHE A 317 -21.68 2.99 -2.26
CA PHE A 317 -20.57 3.86 -2.69
C PHE A 317 -21.01 4.96 -3.68
N VAL A 318 -21.97 4.66 -4.57
CA VAL A 318 -22.53 5.65 -5.50
C VAL A 318 -23.16 6.86 -4.79
N CYS A 319 -23.60 6.72 -3.54
CA CYS A 319 -24.15 7.83 -2.75
C CYS A 319 -23.10 8.83 -2.26
N GLY A 320 -21.80 8.57 -2.48
CA GLY A 320 -20.74 9.57 -2.39
C GLY A 320 -20.82 10.64 -3.49
N GLU A 321 -21.47 10.37 -4.63
CA GLU A 321 -21.75 11.35 -5.66
C GLU A 321 -22.89 12.31 -5.20
N GLU A 322 -22.68 13.62 -5.35
CA GLU A 322 -23.52 14.64 -4.69
C GLU A 322 -25.03 14.55 -5.04
N THR A 323 -25.37 14.20 -6.26
CA THR A 323 -26.79 14.09 -6.68
C THR A 323 -27.43 12.76 -6.29
N ALA A 324 -26.65 11.71 -6.27
CA ALA A 324 -27.08 10.39 -5.74
C ALA A 324 -27.29 10.45 -4.22
N LEU A 325 -26.43 11.16 -3.51
CA LEU A 325 -26.58 11.43 -2.06
C LEU A 325 -27.87 12.18 -1.78
N ILE A 326 -28.17 13.26 -2.53
CA ILE A 326 -29.42 14.00 -2.39
C ILE A 326 -30.63 13.10 -2.64
N ALA A 327 -30.62 12.33 -3.71
CA ALA A 327 -31.70 11.41 -4.01
C ALA A 327 -31.93 10.38 -2.88
N SER A 328 -30.85 9.84 -2.33
CA SER A 328 -30.90 8.91 -1.18
C SER A 328 -31.45 9.58 0.07
N ALA A 329 -31.00 10.80 0.39
CA ALA A 329 -31.48 11.57 1.52
C ALA A 329 -32.97 11.92 1.40
N GLU A 330 -33.49 12.04 0.17
CA GLU A 330 -34.92 12.24 -0.14
C GLU A 330 -35.73 10.92 -0.08
N GLY A 331 -35.12 9.78 0.28
CA GLY A 331 -35.78 8.48 0.28
C GLY A 331 -35.98 7.85 -1.08
N LYS A 332 -35.30 8.35 -2.11
CA LYS A 332 -35.28 7.84 -3.46
C LYS A 332 -34.10 6.91 -3.69
N ALA A 333 -34.11 6.15 -4.80
CA ALA A 333 -32.93 5.41 -5.22
C ALA A 333 -31.75 6.36 -5.48
N GLY A 334 -30.57 6.06 -4.91
CA GLY A 334 -29.35 6.84 -5.07
C GLY A 334 -28.80 6.77 -6.49
N ARG A 335 -29.32 7.57 -7.38
CA ARG A 335 -28.93 7.62 -8.80
C ARG A 335 -28.50 9.02 -9.18
N ALA A 336 -27.34 9.12 -9.81
CA ALA A 336 -26.81 10.38 -10.28
C ALA A 336 -27.73 11.09 -11.29
N VAL A 337 -27.75 12.41 -11.24
CA VAL A 337 -28.56 13.25 -12.14
C VAL A 337 -27.60 14.15 -12.95
N PRO A 338 -27.88 14.36 -14.28
CA PRO A 338 -27.08 15.26 -15.10
C PRO A 338 -27.11 16.71 -14.61
N HIS A 339 -26.05 17.43 -14.81
CA HIS A 339 -25.98 18.89 -14.62
C HIS A 339 -26.10 19.60 -15.97
N PRO A 340 -26.62 20.83 -16.05
CA PRO A 340 -27.36 21.60 -15.04
C PRO A 340 -28.80 21.11 -14.78
N PRO A 341 -29.49 21.48 -13.68
CA PRO A 341 -29.02 22.40 -12.63
C PRO A 341 -28.01 21.73 -11.66
N PHE A 342 -27.11 22.55 -11.10
CA PHE A 342 -26.21 22.11 -10.03
C PHE A 342 -26.92 22.11 -8.68
N PRO A 343 -26.50 21.33 -7.67
CA PRO A 343 -27.10 21.31 -6.33
C PRO A 343 -27.21 22.70 -5.69
N ALA A 344 -26.24 23.60 -5.92
CA ALA A 344 -26.28 24.98 -5.44
C ALA A 344 -27.46 25.79 -5.98
N GLN A 345 -28.06 25.38 -7.09
CA GLN A 345 -29.24 25.99 -7.70
C GLN A 345 -30.52 25.25 -7.34
N LYS A 346 -30.48 23.90 -7.42
CA LYS A 346 -31.61 23.01 -7.16
C LYS A 346 -31.11 21.67 -6.62
N GLY A 347 -31.01 21.55 -5.30
CA GLY A 347 -30.53 20.38 -4.58
C GLY A 347 -31.63 19.70 -3.77
N TYR A 348 -31.39 19.48 -2.47
CA TYR A 348 -32.26 18.75 -1.57
C TYR A 348 -33.66 19.35 -1.48
N LEU A 349 -34.66 18.51 -1.71
CA LEU A 349 -36.08 18.92 -1.83
C LEU A 349 -36.34 20.08 -2.81
N GLY A 350 -35.46 20.28 -3.80
CA GLY A 350 -35.54 21.32 -4.78
C GLY A 350 -34.98 22.68 -4.35
N HIS A 351 -34.43 22.77 -3.13
CA HIS A 351 -33.81 23.99 -2.59
C HIS A 351 -32.30 24.06 -2.84
N PRO A 352 -31.70 25.25 -2.90
CA PRO A 352 -30.24 25.39 -3.03
C PRO A 352 -29.50 24.67 -1.92
N THR A 353 -28.51 23.86 -2.31
CA THR A 353 -27.80 22.98 -1.39
C THR A 353 -26.29 23.00 -1.68
N ASN A 354 -25.48 23.11 -0.63
CA ASN A 354 -24.04 22.88 -0.71
C ASN A 354 -23.65 21.59 -0.03
N ILE A 355 -22.76 20.83 -0.67
CA ILE A 355 -22.23 19.58 -0.16
C ILE A 355 -20.71 19.66 -0.06
N ASN A 356 -20.17 19.42 1.14
CA ASN A 356 -18.73 19.26 1.36
C ASN A 356 -18.43 17.98 2.17
N ASN A 357 -17.24 17.46 1.99
CA ASN A 357 -16.73 16.30 2.72
C ASN A 357 -16.41 16.66 4.19
N VAL A 358 -16.34 15.66 5.09
CA VAL A 358 -16.03 15.82 6.53
C VAL A 358 -14.73 16.60 6.74
N GLU A 359 -13.63 16.16 6.13
CA GLU A 359 -12.31 16.78 6.28
C GLU A 359 -12.33 18.26 5.82
N THR A 360 -13.11 18.58 4.78
CA THR A 360 -13.30 19.97 4.34
C THR A 360 -13.93 20.80 5.44
N TRP A 361 -14.99 20.29 6.09
CA TRP A 361 -15.65 20.99 7.19
C TRP A 361 -14.77 21.14 8.42
N CYS A 362 -14.05 20.06 8.82
CA CYS A 362 -13.13 20.07 9.95
C CYS A 362 -11.92 21.01 9.76
N THR A 363 -11.63 21.39 8.51
CA THR A 363 -10.56 22.36 8.19
C THR A 363 -10.99 23.82 8.44
N ILE A 364 -12.28 24.12 8.32
CA ILE A 364 -12.81 25.51 8.39
C ILE A 364 -12.47 26.21 9.72
N PRO A 365 -12.61 25.58 10.90
CA PRO A 365 -12.22 26.22 12.16
C PRO A 365 -10.77 26.70 12.18
N ALA A 366 -9.83 25.91 11.60
CA ALA A 366 -8.42 26.27 11.52
C ALA A 366 -8.20 27.55 10.67
N ILE A 367 -8.89 27.63 9.54
CA ILE A 367 -8.80 28.80 8.63
C ILE A 367 -9.32 30.04 9.33
N LEU A 368 -10.43 29.96 10.06
CA LEU A 368 -11.02 31.10 10.76
C LEU A 368 -10.21 31.54 11.99
N ALA A 369 -9.53 30.58 12.64
CA ALA A 369 -8.68 30.89 13.80
C ALA A 369 -7.36 31.53 13.43
N LYS A 370 -6.69 31.06 12.40
CA LYS A 370 -5.32 31.44 12.01
C LYS A 370 -5.26 32.37 10.79
N GLY A 371 -6.35 32.48 10.03
CA GLY A 371 -6.44 33.22 8.79
C GLY A 371 -6.18 32.38 7.53
N GLY A 372 -6.84 32.77 6.42
CA GLY A 372 -6.71 32.09 5.14
C GLY A 372 -5.29 32.16 4.58
N GLU A 373 -4.60 33.28 4.76
CA GLU A 373 -3.22 33.48 4.32
C GLU A 373 -2.26 32.50 5.05
N TRP A 374 -2.44 32.29 6.36
CA TRP A 374 -1.67 31.30 7.10
C TRP A 374 -1.87 29.89 6.54
N TYR A 375 -3.12 29.49 6.28
CA TYR A 375 -3.41 28.18 5.71
C TYR A 375 -2.81 28.00 4.31
N SER A 376 -2.80 29.07 3.50
CA SER A 376 -2.26 29.06 2.14
C SER A 376 -0.74 28.85 2.06
N GLN A 377 -0.02 29.00 3.19
CA GLN A 377 1.41 28.70 3.28
C GLN A 377 1.71 27.22 3.21
N PHE A 378 0.75 26.35 3.55
CA PHE A 378 0.87 24.91 3.39
C PHE A 378 0.49 24.50 1.97
N GLY A 379 1.20 23.50 1.43
CA GLY A 379 0.88 22.94 0.12
C GLY A 379 1.64 23.55 -1.04
N THR A 380 1.22 23.18 -2.25
CA THR A 380 1.76 23.70 -3.51
C THR A 380 1.06 25.01 -3.93
N GLU A 381 1.47 25.58 -5.04
CA GLU A 381 0.81 26.78 -5.59
C GLU A 381 -0.68 26.56 -5.85
N LYS A 382 -1.06 25.39 -6.41
CA LYS A 382 -2.44 25.07 -6.82
C LYS A 382 -3.19 24.22 -5.81
N SER A 383 -2.48 23.46 -5.00
CA SER A 383 -3.04 22.53 -4.01
C SER A 383 -2.62 22.94 -2.61
N LYS A 384 -3.47 23.76 -1.94
CA LYS A 384 -3.18 24.34 -0.63
C LYS A 384 -3.62 23.46 0.54
N GLY A 385 -2.89 23.60 1.67
CA GLY A 385 -3.22 22.97 2.95
C GLY A 385 -2.66 21.56 3.12
N THR A 386 -3.28 20.82 4.03
CA THR A 386 -2.98 19.42 4.33
C THR A 386 -4.04 18.49 3.76
N LYS A 387 -3.73 17.19 3.78
CA LYS A 387 -4.69 16.13 3.48
C LYS A 387 -4.41 14.93 4.41
N VAL A 388 -5.48 14.36 4.94
CA VAL A 388 -5.40 13.10 5.70
C VAL A 388 -5.46 11.93 4.74
N PHE A 389 -4.52 10.99 4.90
CA PHE A 389 -4.42 9.75 4.11
C PHE A 389 -4.56 8.54 5.01
N SER A 390 -5.28 7.53 4.57
CA SER A 390 -5.22 6.19 5.15
C SER A 390 -4.11 5.40 4.44
N LEU A 391 -3.04 5.09 5.15
CA LEU A 391 -1.92 4.30 4.66
C LEU A 391 -2.13 2.85 5.09
N VAL A 392 -2.43 1.98 4.12
CA VAL A 392 -2.82 0.59 4.34
C VAL A 392 -2.19 -0.38 3.32
N GLY A 393 -2.50 -1.64 3.40
CA GLY A 393 -1.99 -2.69 2.52
C GLY A 393 -0.77 -3.40 3.10
N LYS A 394 0.27 -3.62 2.29
CA LYS A 394 1.48 -4.35 2.70
C LYS A 394 2.52 -3.51 3.46
N VAL A 395 2.19 -2.27 3.78
CA VAL A 395 3.06 -1.37 4.54
C VAL A 395 3.22 -1.84 5.99
N GLN A 396 4.40 -1.62 6.59
CA GLN A 396 4.67 -2.05 7.97
C GLN A 396 3.88 -1.23 9.00
N ASN A 397 3.84 0.09 8.83
CA ASN A 397 3.17 1.02 9.73
C ASN A 397 1.87 1.48 9.11
N THR A 398 0.77 0.80 9.39
CA THR A 398 -0.56 1.22 8.95
C THR A 398 -1.12 2.30 9.86
N GLY A 399 -1.83 3.28 9.28
CA GLY A 399 -2.44 4.35 10.07
C GLY A 399 -2.93 5.51 9.22
N LEU A 400 -3.31 6.58 9.91
CA LEU A 400 -3.67 7.87 9.29
C LEU A 400 -2.47 8.80 9.31
N VAL A 401 -2.14 9.33 8.15
CA VAL A 401 -1.03 10.26 7.94
C VAL A 401 -1.58 11.57 7.41
N GLU A 402 -1.39 12.67 8.15
CA GLU A 402 -1.76 13.99 7.67
C GLU A 402 -0.52 14.73 7.15
N LEU A 403 -0.52 15.00 5.85
CA LEU A 403 0.60 15.61 5.13
C LEU A 403 0.22 16.94 4.48
N THR A 404 1.18 17.82 4.45
CA THR A 404 1.13 18.99 3.56
C THR A 404 1.12 18.52 2.10
N LEU A 405 0.16 19.01 1.31
CA LEU A 405 0.11 18.72 -0.12
C LEU A 405 1.41 19.15 -0.80
N GLY A 406 1.92 18.33 -1.73
CA GLY A 406 3.25 18.51 -2.32
C GLY A 406 4.35 17.67 -1.66
N THR A 407 4.04 16.91 -0.62
CA THR A 407 4.98 15.92 -0.05
C THR A 407 5.20 14.77 -1.05
N PRO A 408 6.45 14.30 -1.29
CA PRO A 408 6.69 13.14 -2.15
C PRO A 408 6.05 11.85 -1.63
N LEU A 409 5.54 11.00 -2.54
CA LEU A 409 4.98 9.68 -2.20
C LEU A 409 5.98 8.80 -1.46
N GLU A 410 7.25 8.81 -1.86
CA GLU A 410 8.32 8.01 -1.25
C GLU A 410 8.44 8.25 0.26
N ARG A 411 8.29 9.51 0.68
CA ARG A 411 8.38 9.89 2.09
C ARG A 411 7.26 9.25 2.92
N MET A 412 6.04 9.29 2.40
CA MET A 412 4.90 8.66 3.07
C MET A 412 5.06 7.14 3.17
N ILE A 413 5.53 6.48 2.09
CA ILE A 413 5.62 5.03 2.01
C ILE A 413 6.80 4.49 2.82
N TYR A 414 7.99 5.08 2.68
CA TYR A 414 9.21 4.53 3.26
C TYR A 414 9.56 5.12 4.62
N GLU A 415 9.46 6.45 4.81
CA GLU A 415 9.83 7.05 6.09
C GLU A 415 8.74 6.82 7.16
N MET A 416 7.47 7.10 6.82
CA MET A 416 6.34 6.96 7.76
C MET A 416 5.81 5.52 7.77
N GLY A 417 5.52 4.98 6.59
CA GLY A 417 4.99 3.62 6.43
C GLY A 417 6.00 2.51 6.73
N GLY A 418 7.32 2.80 6.75
CA GLY A 418 8.37 1.81 6.95
C GLY A 418 8.56 0.84 5.77
N GLY A 419 7.97 1.15 4.60
CA GLY A 419 7.98 0.27 3.43
C GLY A 419 7.26 -1.05 3.67
N VAL A 420 7.67 -2.09 2.93
CA VAL A 420 7.21 -3.48 3.10
C VAL A 420 8.26 -4.29 3.87
N GLY A 421 7.93 -5.51 4.29
CA GLY A 421 8.86 -6.34 5.07
C GLY A 421 10.25 -6.51 4.42
N SER A 422 11.28 -6.72 5.21
CA SER A 422 12.71 -6.67 4.83
C SER A 422 13.12 -7.56 3.65
N LYS A 423 12.38 -8.63 3.37
CA LYS A 423 12.62 -9.55 2.25
C LYS A 423 11.86 -9.18 0.97
N LYS A 424 11.07 -8.10 0.98
CA LYS A 424 10.18 -7.72 -0.11
C LYS A 424 10.47 -6.32 -0.63
N ARG A 425 9.93 -6.01 -1.81
CA ARG A 425 10.05 -4.69 -2.43
C ARG A 425 8.65 -4.10 -2.62
N VAL A 426 8.52 -2.82 -2.37
CA VAL A 426 7.31 -2.09 -2.77
C VAL A 426 7.21 -2.15 -4.28
N LYS A 427 6.06 -2.52 -4.80
CA LYS A 427 5.78 -2.62 -6.23
C LYS A 427 5.04 -1.40 -6.73
N ALA A 428 3.99 -1.02 -6.04
CA ALA A 428 3.13 0.09 -6.42
C ALA A 428 2.29 0.58 -5.23
N ILE A 429 1.61 1.70 -5.43
CA ILE A 429 0.56 2.20 -4.55
C ILE A 429 -0.72 2.45 -5.37
N GLN A 430 -1.87 2.02 -4.87
CA GLN A 430 -3.17 2.47 -5.39
C GLN A 430 -3.58 3.71 -4.61
N SER A 431 -3.73 4.84 -5.28
CA SER A 431 -4.22 6.08 -4.69
C SER A 431 -5.68 6.32 -5.07
N GLY A 432 -6.44 6.98 -4.20
CA GLY A 432 -7.81 7.40 -4.49
C GLY A 432 -8.85 6.27 -4.55
N GLY A 433 -8.57 5.13 -3.95
CA GLY A 433 -9.49 3.98 -3.89
C GLY A 433 -9.83 3.41 -5.28
N PRO A 434 -11.06 2.89 -5.47
CA PRO A 434 -11.53 2.31 -6.73
C PRO A 434 -11.59 3.30 -7.90
N SER A 435 -11.67 4.58 -7.59
CA SER A 435 -11.73 5.66 -8.57
C SER A 435 -10.36 6.19 -8.98
N GLY A 436 -9.31 5.79 -8.27
CA GLY A 436 -7.94 6.23 -8.50
C GLY A 436 -7.15 5.31 -9.40
N GLY A 437 -5.84 5.48 -9.40
CA GLY A 437 -4.93 4.72 -10.26
C GLY A 437 -3.80 4.07 -9.49
N CYS A 438 -3.16 3.10 -10.12
CA CYS A 438 -1.99 2.41 -9.62
C CYS A 438 -0.72 3.15 -10.06
N ILE A 439 0.10 3.58 -9.10
CA ILE A 439 1.36 4.30 -9.33
C ILE A 439 2.52 3.36 -9.00
N PRO A 440 3.43 3.09 -9.94
CA PRO A 440 4.55 2.18 -9.73
C PRO A 440 5.65 2.82 -8.86
N ALA A 441 6.46 1.98 -8.23
CA ALA A 441 7.48 2.42 -7.27
C ALA A 441 8.56 3.34 -7.86
N ASP A 442 8.85 3.26 -9.15
CA ASP A 442 9.79 4.14 -9.86
C ASP A 442 9.28 5.57 -10.07
N ARG A 443 8.02 5.85 -9.72
CA ARG A 443 7.35 7.15 -9.78
C ARG A 443 7.10 7.77 -8.40
N PHE A 444 7.62 7.21 -7.32
CA PHE A 444 7.35 7.69 -5.96
C PHE A 444 8.03 9.01 -5.59
N ASN A 445 8.90 9.54 -6.46
CA ASN A 445 9.39 10.91 -6.39
C ASN A 445 8.31 11.96 -6.71
N ALA A 446 7.17 11.54 -7.29
CA ALA A 446 6.03 12.42 -7.55
C ALA A 446 5.43 12.95 -6.25
N THR A 447 4.94 14.19 -6.28
CA THR A 447 4.30 14.85 -5.15
C THR A 447 2.84 14.45 -4.99
N ILE A 448 2.39 14.40 -3.75
CA ILE A 448 0.99 14.12 -3.42
C ILE A 448 0.21 15.43 -3.50
N ASP A 449 -0.30 15.73 -4.68
CA ASP A 449 -1.20 16.85 -4.95
C ASP A 449 -2.16 16.51 -6.10
N TYR A 450 -3.17 17.34 -6.33
CA TYR A 450 -4.21 17.04 -7.32
C TYR A 450 -3.66 16.95 -8.74
N GLU A 451 -2.72 17.82 -9.07
CA GLU A 451 -2.15 17.94 -10.41
C GLU A 451 -1.18 16.80 -10.70
N SER A 452 -0.23 16.57 -9.82
CA SER A 452 0.80 15.51 -10.01
C SER A 452 0.21 14.10 -10.06
N LEU A 453 -0.80 13.81 -9.23
CA LEU A 453 -1.48 12.52 -9.28
C LEU A 453 -2.29 12.35 -10.56
N ALA A 454 -2.92 13.43 -11.07
CA ALA A 454 -3.64 13.40 -12.34
C ALA A 454 -2.72 13.14 -13.55
N GLU A 455 -1.51 13.71 -13.56
CA GLU A 455 -0.50 13.47 -14.59
C GLU A 455 -0.05 11.99 -14.64
N LEU A 456 -0.10 11.29 -13.51
CA LEU A 456 0.17 9.85 -13.43
C LEU A 456 -1.03 8.96 -13.78
N GLY A 457 -2.14 9.55 -14.22
CA GLY A 457 -3.38 8.83 -14.54
C GLY A 457 -4.21 8.42 -13.32
N SER A 458 -3.83 8.91 -12.13
CA SER A 458 -4.54 8.66 -10.87
C SER A 458 -5.34 9.88 -10.41
N ILE A 459 -5.93 9.81 -9.24
CA ILE A 459 -6.59 10.94 -8.58
C ILE A 459 -6.27 10.95 -7.08
N MET A 460 -6.47 12.10 -6.45
CA MET A 460 -6.38 12.22 -4.99
C MET A 460 -7.40 11.32 -4.27
N GLY A 461 -8.61 11.24 -4.80
CA GLY A 461 -9.71 10.53 -4.17
C GLY A 461 -9.99 11.04 -2.75
N SER A 462 -10.58 10.19 -1.94
CA SER A 462 -10.82 10.48 -0.51
C SER A 462 -9.53 10.55 0.31
N GLY A 463 -8.44 9.92 -0.16
CA GLY A 463 -7.14 9.83 0.53
C GLY A 463 -6.74 8.40 0.88
N GLY A 464 -7.43 7.40 0.33
CA GLY A 464 -7.04 5.99 0.45
C GLY A 464 -5.74 5.71 -0.29
N MET A 465 -4.75 5.14 0.39
CA MET A 465 -3.42 4.79 -0.12
C MET A 465 -3.11 3.33 0.22
N VAL A 466 -3.23 2.44 -0.78
CA VAL A 466 -3.00 1.00 -0.59
C VAL A 466 -1.65 0.61 -1.14
N VAL A 467 -0.71 0.29 -0.28
CA VAL A 467 0.65 -0.13 -0.65
C VAL A 467 0.67 -1.60 -1.03
N MET A 468 1.34 -1.92 -2.12
CA MET A 468 1.46 -3.26 -2.68
C MET A 468 2.93 -3.67 -2.78
N ASP A 469 3.20 -4.95 -2.56
CA ASP A 469 4.50 -5.57 -2.75
C ASP A 469 4.55 -6.41 -4.04
N GLN A 470 5.68 -7.04 -4.29
CA GLN A 470 5.90 -7.89 -5.45
C GLN A 470 4.96 -9.11 -5.53
N ASP A 471 4.27 -9.44 -4.45
CA ASP A 471 3.34 -10.57 -4.37
C ASP A 471 1.90 -10.18 -4.72
N ASN A 472 1.67 -8.93 -5.14
CA ASN A 472 0.39 -8.48 -5.68
C ASN A 472 0.40 -8.55 -7.20
N CYS A 473 -0.62 -9.18 -7.78
CA CYS A 473 -0.86 -9.21 -9.21
C CYS A 473 -1.62 -7.95 -9.65
N MET A 474 -1.15 -7.28 -10.69
CA MET A 474 -1.81 -6.05 -11.16
C MET A 474 -3.09 -6.34 -11.95
N VAL A 475 -3.18 -7.49 -12.59
CA VAL A 475 -4.42 -7.96 -13.26
C VAL A 475 -5.52 -8.23 -12.23
N ASP A 476 -5.19 -8.97 -11.16
CA ASP A 476 -6.13 -9.27 -10.09
C ASP A 476 -6.54 -8.02 -9.30
N LEU A 477 -5.61 -7.09 -9.10
CA LEU A 477 -5.91 -5.79 -8.50
C LEU A 477 -6.92 -4.99 -9.34
N ALA A 478 -6.68 -4.89 -10.65
CA ALA A 478 -7.60 -4.21 -11.57
C ALA A 478 -8.98 -4.89 -11.58
N ARG A 479 -9.00 -6.23 -11.61
CA ARG A 479 -10.23 -7.03 -11.51
C ARG A 479 -10.99 -6.74 -10.22
N TYR A 480 -10.31 -6.72 -9.07
CA TYR A 480 -10.91 -6.42 -7.77
C TYR A 480 -11.61 -5.06 -7.75
N PHE A 481 -10.95 -4.00 -8.22
CA PHE A 481 -11.54 -2.66 -8.23
C PHE A 481 -12.67 -2.52 -9.25
N VAL A 482 -12.56 -3.15 -10.42
CA VAL A 482 -13.65 -3.16 -11.42
C VAL A 482 -14.85 -3.93 -10.89
N SER A 483 -14.65 -5.10 -10.28
CA SER A 483 -15.73 -5.89 -9.65
C SER A 483 -16.44 -5.08 -8.56
N PHE A 484 -15.68 -4.40 -7.70
CA PHE A 484 -16.24 -3.50 -6.70
C PHE A 484 -17.09 -2.40 -7.33
N THR A 485 -16.56 -1.67 -8.32
CA THR A 485 -17.30 -0.56 -8.96
C THR A 485 -18.48 -1.04 -9.80
N ALA A 486 -18.41 -2.23 -10.40
CA ALA A 486 -19.54 -2.86 -11.09
C ALA A 486 -20.69 -3.18 -10.13
N GLY A 487 -20.37 -3.73 -8.94
CA GLY A 487 -21.34 -3.98 -7.86
C GLY A 487 -21.97 -2.70 -7.30
N GLU A 488 -21.23 -1.59 -7.31
CA GLU A 488 -21.67 -0.28 -6.80
C GLU A 488 -22.33 0.61 -7.87
N SER A 489 -22.43 0.15 -9.11
CA SER A 489 -23.08 0.89 -10.18
C SER A 489 -24.58 1.10 -9.90
N CYS A 490 -25.05 2.34 -9.98
CA CYS A 490 -26.49 2.63 -9.84
C CYS A 490 -27.34 2.11 -11.01
N GLY A 491 -26.74 1.57 -12.06
CA GLY A 491 -27.39 0.98 -13.23
C GLY A 491 -28.04 1.97 -14.19
N LYS A 492 -27.87 3.29 -14.01
CA LYS A 492 -28.59 4.30 -14.79
C LYS A 492 -28.06 4.45 -16.22
N CYS A 493 -26.75 4.59 -16.41
CA CYS A 493 -26.18 4.78 -17.73
C CYS A 493 -25.55 3.51 -18.29
N THR A 494 -25.76 3.25 -19.58
CA THR A 494 -25.28 2.03 -20.26
C THR A 494 -23.76 1.85 -20.18
N PRO A 495 -22.91 2.88 -20.37
CA PRO A 495 -21.46 2.70 -20.30
C PRO A 495 -20.98 2.13 -18.95
N CYS A 496 -21.52 2.61 -17.83
CA CYS A 496 -21.19 2.09 -16.52
C CYS A 496 -21.81 0.71 -16.27
N ARG A 497 -23.13 0.55 -16.48
CA ARG A 497 -23.86 -0.69 -16.17
C ARG A 497 -23.35 -1.89 -16.95
N GLU A 498 -23.29 -1.76 -18.28
CA GLU A 498 -22.87 -2.87 -19.16
C GLU A 498 -21.34 -2.93 -19.30
N GLY A 499 -20.70 -1.76 -19.43
CA GLY A 499 -19.28 -1.67 -19.68
C GLY A 499 -18.43 -2.23 -18.53
N LEU A 500 -18.74 -1.90 -17.28
CA LEU A 500 -18.01 -2.44 -16.13
C LEU A 500 -18.17 -3.96 -16.00
N SER A 501 -19.36 -4.48 -16.26
CA SER A 501 -19.61 -5.93 -16.29
C SER A 501 -18.80 -6.64 -17.38
N GLN A 502 -18.66 -6.04 -18.56
CA GLN A 502 -17.82 -6.59 -19.62
C GLN A 502 -16.33 -6.50 -19.27
N MET A 503 -15.87 -5.38 -18.69
CA MET A 503 -14.48 -5.27 -18.21
C MET A 503 -14.16 -6.33 -17.16
N GLU A 504 -15.06 -6.56 -16.19
CA GLU A 504 -14.91 -7.60 -15.18
C GLU A 504 -14.79 -8.99 -15.79
N ARG A 505 -15.63 -9.29 -16.80
CA ARG A 505 -15.60 -10.56 -17.55
C ARG A 505 -14.24 -10.76 -18.23
N ILE A 506 -13.73 -9.74 -18.93
CA ILE A 506 -12.43 -9.82 -19.62
C ILE A 506 -11.29 -9.99 -18.59
N LEU A 507 -11.26 -9.20 -17.52
CA LEU A 507 -10.24 -9.31 -16.49
C LEU A 507 -10.28 -10.69 -15.78
N SER A 508 -11.47 -11.23 -15.59
CA SER A 508 -11.63 -12.58 -15.05
C SER A 508 -11.12 -13.66 -16.02
N ALA A 509 -11.34 -13.50 -17.32
CA ALA A 509 -10.78 -14.40 -18.33
C ALA A 509 -9.24 -14.30 -18.36
N ILE A 510 -8.66 -13.09 -18.27
CA ILE A 510 -7.20 -12.90 -18.19
C ILE A 510 -6.64 -13.58 -16.94
N SER A 511 -7.26 -13.39 -15.79
CA SER A 511 -6.79 -13.99 -14.53
C SER A 511 -6.86 -15.54 -14.51
N LYS A 512 -7.68 -16.13 -15.38
CA LYS A 512 -7.81 -17.58 -15.58
C LYS A 512 -6.94 -18.12 -16.72
N GLY A 513 -6.35 -17.25 -17.53
CA GLY A 513 -5.59 -17.63 -18.71
C GLY A 513 -6.45 -17.99 -19.94
N ASP A 514 -7.74 -17.68 -19.91
CA ASP A 514 -8.69 -17.99 -21.01
C ASP A 514 -8.79 -16.87 -22.04
N ALA A 515 -8.20 -15.70 -21.78
CA ALA A 515 -8.25 -14.54 -22.64
C ALA A 515 -7.24 -14.61 -23.80
N THR A 516 -7.50 -13.83 -24.83
CA THR A 516 -6.67 -13.61 -26.02
C THR A 516 -6.06 -12.22 -26.05
N GLU A 517 -5.18 -11.94 -27.01
CA GLU A 517 -4.63 -10.59 -27.20
C GLU A 517 -5.70 -9.60 -27.65
N GLU A 518 -6.68 -10.05 -28.44
CA GLU A 518 -7.83 -9.23 -28.85
C GLU A 518 -8.69 -8.81 -27.65
N ASP A 519 -8.83 -9.68 -26.64
CA ASP A 519 -9.50 -9.32 -25.38
C ASP A 519 -8.76 -8.20 -24.63
N LEU A 520 -7.42 -8.15 -24.69
CA LEU A 520 -6.63 -7.10 -24.08
C LEU A 520 -6.84 -5.74 -24.78
N GLU A 521 -6.87 -5.73 -26.10
CA GLU A 521 -7.16 -4.53 -26.89
C GLU A 521 -8.60 -4.05 -26.63
N GLU A 522 -9.55 -4.97 -26.56
CA GLU A 522 -10.95 -4.66 -26.25
C GLU A 522 -11.09 -4.08 -24.84
N LEU A 523 -10.37 -4.62 -23.85
CA LEU A 523 -10.35 -4.09 -22.48
C LEU A 523 -9.91 -2.62 -22.45
N GLU A 524 -8.83 -2.27 -23.15
CA GLU A 524 -8.29 -0.91 -23.21
C GLU A 524 -9.26 0.06 -23.90
N ARG A 525 -9.84 -0.38 -25.02
CA ARG A 525 -10.85 0.39 -25.77
C ARG A 525 -12.11 0.62 -24.93
N LEU A 526 -12.60 -0.41 -24.25
CA LEU A 526 -13.78 -0.35 -23.41
C LEU A 526 -13.56 0.56 -22.18
N ALA A 527 -12.40 0.44 -21.54
CA ALA A 527 -12.01 1.30 -20.41
C ALA A 527 -12.04 2.78 -20.80
N THR A 528 -11.44 3.13 -21.96
CA THR A 528 -11.45 4.50 -22.48
C THR A 528 -12.87 4.97 -22.80
N THR A 529 -13.66 4.13 -23.45
CA THR A 529 -15.06 4.45 -23.79
C THR A 529 -15.91 4.74 -22.55
N ILE A 530 -15.80 3.92 -21.51
CA ILE A 530 -16.54 4.13 -20.26
C ILE A 530 -16.13 5.43 -19.59
N LYS A 531 -14.81 5.70 -19.53
CA LYS A 531 -14.25 6.93 -18.95
C LYS A 531 -14.85 8.18 -19.59
N ASP A 532 -14.94 8.19 -20.92
CA ASP A 532 -15.37 9.36 -21.70
C ASP A 532 -16.89 9.53 -21.77
N THR A 533 -17.68 8.46 -21.58
CA THR A 533 -19.12 8.48 -21.85
C THR A 533 -20.01 8.22 -20.64
N ALA A 534 -19.45 7.81 -19.50
CA ALA A 534 -20.23 7.59 -18.29
C ALA A 534 -20.79 8.91 -17.72
N LEU A 535 -21.99 8.82 -17.11
CA LEU A 535 -22.75 9.98 -16.67
C LEU A 535 -22.14 10.70 -15.46
N CYS A 536 -21.57 9.98 -14.50
CA CYS A 536 -21.08 10.53 -13.24
C CYS A 536 -19.65 10.09 -12.92
N GLY A 537 -19.07 10.71 -11.90
CA GLY A 537 -17.68 10.45 -11.48
C GLY A 537 -17.38 8.98 -11.21
N LEU A 538 -18.32 8.19 -10.64
CA LEU A 538 -18.11 6.76 -10.43
C LEU A 538 -17.77 6.04 -11.74
N GLY A 539 -18.63 6.16 -12.75
CA GLY A 539 -18.40 5.51 -14.03
C GLY A 539 -17.20 6.06 -14.79
N GLN A 540 -16.98 7.39 -14.73
CA GLN A 540 -15.85 8.04 -15.41
C GLN A 540 -14.49 7.63 -14.82
N THR A 541 -14.42 7.31 -13.53
CA THR A 541 -13.17 6.99 -12.85
C THR A 541 -12.96 5.48 -12.61
N ALA A 542 -14.02 4.68 -12.67
CA ALA A 542 -13.94 3.21 -12.49
C ALA A 542 -12.90 2.51 -13.39
N PRO A 543 -12.65 2.96 -14.65
CA PRO A 543 -11.61 2.39 -15.50
C PRO A 543 -10.18 2.76 -15.14
N ASN A 544 -9.94 3.76 -14.26
CA ASN A 544 -8.58 4.23 -13.95
C ASN A 544 -7.63 3.13 -13.44
N PRO A 545 -8.06 2.21 -12.55
CA PRO A 545 -7.19 1.10 -12.13
C PRO A 545 -6.74 0.23 -13.31
N VAL A 546 -7.61 -0.02 -14.30
CA VAL A 546 -7.28 -0.78 -15.51
C VAL A 546 -6.31 0.01 -16.39
N LEU A 547 -6.64 1.25 -16.70
CA LEU A 547 -5.83 2.10 -17.59
C LEU A 547 -4.41 2.29 -17.03
N THR A 548 -4.27 2.51 -15.72
CA THR A 548 -2.96 2.70 -15.09
C THR A 548 -2.17 1.39 -14.95
N THR A 549 -2.83 0.28 -14.67
CA THR A 549 -2.14 -1.02 -14.63
C THR A 549 -1.73 -1.48 -16.04
N LEU A 550 -2.51 -1.19 -17.07
CA LEU A 550 -2.10 -1.40 -18.47
C LEU A 550 -0.94 -0.48 -18.88
N GLN A 551 -0.95 0.77 -18.43
CA GLN A 551 0.11 1.73 -18.74
C GLN A 551 1.46 1.33 -18.12
N TYR A 552 1.47 0.85 -16.87
CA TYR A 552 2.70 0.63 -16.11
C TYR A 552 3.08 -0.84 -15.93
N PHE A 553 2.18 -1.79 -16.15
CA PHE A 553 2.36 -3.22 -15.88
C PHE A 553 1.74 -4.09 -16.98
N ARG A 554 1.77 -3.60 -18.23
CA ARG A 554 1.21 -4.33 -19.38
C ARG A 554 1.83 -5.72 -19.54
N ASP A 555 3.10 -5.86 -19.21
CA ASP A 555 3.83 -7.12 -19.23
C ASP A 555 3.21 -8.21 -18.33
N GLU A 556 2.53 -7.83 -17.23
CA GLU A 556 1.81 -8.82 -16.42
C GLU A 556 0.55 -9.33 -17.11
N TYR A 557 -0.17 -8.49 -17.85
CA TYR A 557 -1.33 -8.91 -18.65
C TYR A 557 -0.90 -9.85 -19.77
N GLU A 558 0.15 -9.49 -20.49
CA GLU A 558 0.70 -10.32 -21.56
C GLU A 558 1.21 -11.68 -21.05
N GLU A 559 1.86 -11.72 -19.89
CA GLU A 559 2.29 -12.95 -19.23
C GLU A 559 1.09 -13.86 -18.88
N HIS A 560 0.00 -13.30 -18.37
CA HIS A 560 -1.22 -14.07 -18.09
C HIS A 560 -1.84 -14.66 -19.35
N ILE A 561 -1.84 -13.90 -20.46
CA ILE A 561 -2.44 -14.31 -21.73
C ILE A 561 -1.56 -15.29 -22.48
N ARG A 562 -0.29 -14.97 -22.69
CA ARG A 562 0.65 -15.75 -23.51
C ARG A 562 1.25 -16.94 -22.79
N ASP A 563 1.78 -16.66 -21.58
CA ASP A 563 2.54 -17.65 -20.83
C ASP A 563 1.68 -18.44 -19.84
N LYS A 564 0.39 -18.08 -19.72
CA LYS A 564 -0.55 -18.67 -18.75
C LYS A 564 0.03 -18.67 -17.34
N ARG A 565 0.65 -17.57 -16.95
CA ARG A 565 1.42 -17.44 -15.72
C ARG A 565 1.06 -16.18 -14.94
N CYS A 566 0.98 -16.31 -13.62
CA CYS A 566 0.90 -15.20 -12.69
C CYS A 566 2.19 -15.12 -11.85
N ARG A 567 3.10 -14.18 -12.16
CA ARG A 567 4.37 -14.04 -11.41
C ARG A 567 4.17 -13.73 -9.92
N ALA A 568 3.08 -13.07 -9.58
CA ALA A 568 2.70 -12.79 -8.20
C ALA A 568 2.16 -14.02 -7.45
N GLY A 569 1.68 -15.04 -8.17
CA GLY A 569 1.11 -16.24 -7.59
C GLY A 569 -0.21 -16.02 -6.84
N THR A 570 -1.05 -15.11 -7.35
CA THR A 570 -2.39 -14.81 -6.80
C THR A 570 -3.51 -15.40 -7.65
N CYS A 571 -3.33 -15.50 -8.97
CA CYS A 571 -4.31 -16.05 -9.89
C CYS A 571 -4.23 -17.59 -9.88
N GLU A 572 -5.00 -18.22 -8.99
CA GLU A 572 -4.89 -19.64 -8.66
C GLU A 572 -5.16 -20.57 -9.84
N ASP A 573 -5.96 -20.17 -10.81
CA ASP A 573 -6.26 -20.96 -12.02
C ASP A 573 -5.04 -21.12 -12.94
N LEU A 574 -3.97 -20.33 -12.76
CA LEU A 574 -2.76 -20.35 -13.59
C LEU A 574 -1.62 -21.22 -13.03
N PHE A 575 -1.79 -21.89 -11.90
CA PHE A 575 -0.76 -22.73 -11.31
C PHE A 575 -1.33 -23.77 -10.32
N LEU A 576 -0.66 -24.90 -10.19
CA LEU A 576 -1.04 -25.95 -9.23
C LEU A 576 -0.50 -25.67 -7.82
N ALA A 577 0.69 -25.07 -7.72
CA ALA A 577 1.31 -24.71 -6.45
C ALA A 577 2.23 -23.51 -6.57
N LEU A 578 2.36 -22.72 -5.49
CA LEU A 578 3.22 -21.54 -5.45
C LEU A 578 4.70 -21.86 -5.72
N CYS A 579 5.19 -23.00 -5.28
CA CYS A 579 6.56 -23.46 -5.54
C CYS A 579 6.81 -23.75 -7.02
N GLU A 580 5.83 -24.32 -7.74
CA GLU A 580 5.85 -24.53 -9.18
C GLU A 580 5.83 -23.19 -9.93
N ASN A 581 4.90 -22.31 -9.58
CA ASN A 581 4.80 -20.98 -10.18
C ASN A 581 6.07 -20.13 -9.99
N SER A 582 6.74 -20.28 -8.84
CA SER A 582 7.96 -19.53 -8.54
C SER A 582 9.24 -20.15 -9.17
N CYS A 583 9.16 -21.40 -9.64
CA CYS A 583 10.26 -22.05 -10.31
C CYS A 583 10.44 -21.48 -11.73
N PRO A 584 11.62 -20.94 -12.12
CA PRO A 584 11.83 -20.46 -13.48
C PRO A 584 11.67 -21.53 -14.57
N LEU A 585 11.77 -22.81 -14.21
CA LEU A 585 11.57 -23.95 -15.10
C LEU A 585 10.14 -24.51 -15.05
N HIS A 586 9.28 -23.99 -14.19
CA HIS A 586 7.93 -24.50 -13.92
C HIS A 586 7.92 -26.03 -13.66
N MET A 587 8.92 -26.51 -12.93
CA MET A 587 9.00 -27.94 -12.58
C MET A 587 7.75 -28.38 -11.83
N HIS A 588 7.20 -29.52 -12.19
CA HIS A 588 6.05 -30.11 -11.51
C HIS A 588 6.41 -30.62 -10.10
N ILE A 589 6.74 -29.66 -9.21
CA ILE A 589 7.27 -29.91 -7.86
C ILE A 589 6.32 -30.76 -7.01
N PRO A 590 5.00 -30.48 -6.92
CA PRO A 590 4.09 -31.33 -6.17
C PRO A 590 4.09 -32.78 -6.65
N GLY A 591 4.16 -32.99 -7.96
CA GLY A 591 4.15 -34.33 -8.57
C GLY A 591 5.36 -35.16 -8.18
N TYR A 592 6.58 -34.62 -8.36
CA TYR A 592 7.76 -35.45 -7.99
C TYR A 592 7.89 -35.60 -6.47
N LEU A 593 7.40 -34.69 -5.66
CA LEU A 593 7.39 -34.87 -4.20
C LEU A 593 6.45 -35.99 -3.76
N ALA A 594 5.25 -36.05 -4.34
CA ALA A 594 4.31 -37.15 -4.07
C ALA A 594 4.91 -38.51 -4.46
N LEU A 595 5.56 -38.57 -5.63
CA LEU A 595 6.24 -39.79 -6.08
C LEU A 595 7.41 -40.19 -5.16
N VAL A 596 8.18 -39.23 -4.66
CA VAL A 596 9.24 -39.51 -3.66
C VAL A 596 8.64 -40.04 -2.37
N GLN A 597 7.54 -39.47 -1.89
CA GLN A 597 6.84 -39.92 -0.69
C GLN A 597 6.35 -41.39 -0.83
N GLU A 598 5.91 -41.76 -2.01
CA GLU A 598 5.49 -43.13 -2.33
C GLU A 598 6.64 -44.08 -2.59
N GLY A 599 7.91 -43.63 -2.58
CA GLY A 599 9.09 -44.43 -2.90
C GLY A 599 9.29 -44.70 -4.39
N ARG A 600 8.53 -44.09 -5.27
CA ARG A 600 8.56 -44.22 -6.75
C ARG A 600 9.65 -43.31 -7.36
N LEU A 601 10.92 -43.59 -6.98
CA LEU A 601 12.02 -42.66 -7.27
C LEU A 601 12.35 -42.53 -8.76
N GLU A 602 12.16 -43.61 -9.55
CA GLU A 602 12.38 -43.59 -11.00
C GLU A 602 11.39 -42.65 -11.70
N GLU A 603 10.13 -42.71 -11.35
CA GLU A 603 9.09 -41.87 -11.91
C GLU A 603 9.24 -40.40 -11.42
N ALA A 604 9.64 -40.22 -10.16
CA ALA A 604 9.96 -38.89 -9.64
C ALA A 604 11.14 -38.23 -10.40
N TYR A 605 12.17 -38.98 -10.71
CA TYR A 605 13.30 -38.52 -11.50
C TYR A 605 12.90 -38.24 -12.95
N GLU A 606 12.09 -39.11 -13.58
CA GLU A 606 11.54 -38.87 -14.90
C GLU A 606 10.73 -37.56 -14.95
N CYS A 607 9.84 -37.35 -13.99
CA CYS A 607 9.09 -36.09 -13.83
C CYS A 607 10.03 -34.88 -13.76
N THR A 608 11.07 -34.98 -12.94
CA THR A 608 12.07 -33.89 -12.79
C THR A 608 12.85 -33.63 -14.09
N VAL A 609 13.32 -34.67 -14.81
CA VAL A 609 14.15 -34.50 -16.02
C VAL A 609 13.35 -33.94 -17.19
N ARG A 610 12.05 -34.15 -17.25
CA ARG A 610 11.19 -33.59 -18.32
C ARG A 610 11.23 -32.07 -18.37
N ASP A 611 11.37 -31.41 -17.21
CA ASP A 611 11.41 -29.96 -17.07
C ASP A 611 12.86 -29.44 -16.86
N ASN A 612 13.72 -30.22 -16.21
CA ASN A 612 15.08 -29.85 -15.87
C ASN A 612 16.05 -30.92 -16.39
N PRO A 613 16.72 -30.68 -17.54
CA PRO A 613 17.63 -31.66 -18.12
C PRO A 613 18.94 -31.88 -17.34
N LEU A 614 19.21 -31.07 -16.31
CA LEU A 614 20.44 -31.09 -15.52
C LEU A 614 20.14 -31.12 -14.00
N PRO A 615 19.30 -32.07 -13.50
CA PRO A 615 18.78 -32.01 -12.14
C PRO A 615 19.88 -32.13 -11.09
N GLY A 616 20.89 -32.95 -11.32
CA GLY A 616 22.01 -33.14 -10.41
C GLY A 616 22.92 -31.90 -10.33
N SER A 617 23.16 -31.22 -11.44
CA SER A 617 23.92 -29.97 -11.50
C SER A 617 23.12 -28.84 -10.88
N ILE A 618 21.89 -28.63 -11.29
CA ILE A 618 21.04 -27.54 -10.82
C ILE A 618 20.70 -27.69 -9.34
N GLY A 619 20.44 -28.90 -8.84
CA GLY A 619 20.19 -29.15 -7.42
C GLY A 619 21.33 -28.71 -6.49
N ARG A 620 22.54 -28.52 -7.02
CA ARG A 620 23.72 -28.05 -6.27
C ARG A 620 23.92 -26.53 -6.32
N VAL A 621 23.31 -25.86 -7.28
CA VAL A 621 23.56 -24.43 -7.54
C VAL A 621 22.32 -23.57 -7.71
N CYS A 622 21.14 -24.14 -7.55
CA CYS A 622 19.87 -23.44 -7.62
C CYS A 622 19.74 -22.35 -6.52
N HIS A 623 19.06 -21.27 -6.84
CA HIS A 623 18.76 -20.20 -5.89
C HIS A 623 17.53 -20.46 -5.03
N PHE A 624 16.87 -21.60 -5.19
CA PHE A 624 15.72 -22.07 -4.39
C PHE A 624 14.53 -21.08 -4.38
N HIS A 625 14.17 -20.50 -5.52
CA HIS A 625 13.02 -19.61 -5.65
C HIS A 625 11.72 -20.22 -5.10
N CYS A 626 11.55 -21.53 -5.22
CA CYS A 626 10.42 -22.27 -4.66
C CYS A 626 10.32 -22.19 -3.14
N SER A 627 11.46 -22.14 -2.43
CA SER A 627 11.49 -22.06 -0.97
C SER A 627 10.99 -20.72 -0.45
N THR A 628 11.24 -19.60 -1.17
CA THR A 628 10.78 -18.25 -0.77
C THR A 628 9.26 -18.06 -0.88
N ARG A 629 8.57 -19.00 -1.51
CA ARG A 629 7.11 -18.99 -1.69
C ARG A 629 6.46 -20.26 -1.15
N CYS A 630 7.18 -21.02 -0.36
CA CYS A 630 6.68 -22.26 0.23
C CYS A 630 5.68 -21.95 1.34
N ARG A 631 4.43 -22.44 1.21
CA ARG A 631 3.40 -22.26 2.27
C ARG A 631 3.81 -22.89 3.60
N ARG A 632 4.69 -23.92 3.57
CA ARG A 632 5.17 -24.57 4.77
C ARG A 632 6.02 -23.63 5.65
N GLU A 633 6.72 -22.65 5.06
CA GLU A 633 7.45 -21.61 5.82
C GLU A 633 6.57 -20.88 6.85
N MET A 634 5.22 -20.88 6.66
CA MET A 634 4.28 -20.30 7.62
C MET A 634 4.07 -21.16 8.87
N LEU A 635 4.47 -22.45 8.83
CA LEU A 635 4.30 -23.40 9.93
C LEU A 635 5.64 -23.78 10.57
N ASP A 636 6.66 -24.02 9.75
CA ASP A 636 8.00 -24.45 10.14
C ASP A 636 9.02 -24.03 9.06
N ASP A 637 9.80 -24.94 8.49
CA ASP A 637 10.79 -24.68 7.44
C ASP A 637 10.23 -24.97 6.03
N PRO A 638 10.67 -24.21 5.01
CA PRO A 638 10.31 -24.52 3.63
C PRO A 638 10.86 -25.87 3.19
N VAL A 639 10.10 -26.55 2.34
CA VAL A 639 10.53 -27.83 1.78
C VAL A 639 11.80 -27.65 0.94
N GLN A 640 12.82 -28.46 1.19
CA GLN A 640 14.14 -28.38 0.57
C GLN A 640 14.15 -29.01 -0.84
N GLN A 641 13.43 -28.40 -1.77
CA GLN A 641 13.20 -28.89 -3.14
C GLN A 641 14.51 -29.19 -3.88
N GLY A 642 15.49 -28.29 -3.80
CA GLY A 642 16.77 -28.44 -4.48
C GLY A 642 17.56 -29.68 -4.02
N GLU A 643 17.51 -29.96 -2.72
CA GLU A 643 18.15 -31.14 -2.18
C GLU A 643 17.42 -32.43 -2.58
N ILE A 644 16.10 -32.37 -2.73
CA ILE A 644 15.30 -33.54 -3.14
C ILE A 644 15.59 -33.89 -4.60
N HIS A 645 15.59 -32.95 -5.52
CA HIS A 645 15.91 -33.30 -6.92
C HIS A 645 17.38 -33.64 -7.12
N ARG A 646 18.29 -33.10 -6.31
CA ARG A 646 19.68 -33.54 -6.25
C ARG A 646 19.77 -34.99 -5.76
N TYR A 647 19.05 -35.35 -4.69
CA TYR A 647 18.98 -36.72 -4.18
C TYR A 647 18.47 -37.70 -5.23
N LEU A 648 17.42 -37.37 -5.96
CA LEU A 648 16.89 -38.16 -7.07
C LEU A 648 17.95 -38.39 -8.14
N ALA A 649 18.60 -37.31 -8.62
CA ALA A 649 19.63 -37.40 -9.65
C ALA A 649 20.84 -38.26 -9.20
N ASP A 650 21.32 -38.04 -7.98
CA ASP A 650 22.47 -38.83 -7.42
C ASP A 650 22.10 -40.30 -7.21
N THR A 651 20.86 -40.57 -6.77
CA THR A 651 20.38 -41.95 -6.57
C THR A 651 20.27 -42.69 -7.91
N MET A 652 19.60 -42.08 -8.89
CA MET A 652 19.43 -42.67 -10.21
C MET A 652 20.77 -42.91 -10.92
N ARG A 653 21.70 -41.97 -10.80
CA ARG A 653 23.07 -42.13 -11.31
C ARG A 653 23.81 -43.29 -10.64
N LYS A 654 23.74 -43.39 -9.32
CA LYS A 654 24.41 -44.49 -8.57
C LYS A 654 23.86 -45.88 -8.91
N THR A 655 22.56 -45.98 -9.16
CA THR A 655 21.91 -47.26 -9.53
C THR A 655 21.96 -47.51 -11.04
N GLY A 656 22.34 -46.52 -11.87
CA GLY A 656 22.37 -46.63 -13.34
C GLY A 656 21.00 -46.56 -14.00
N GLN A 657 19.93 -46.35 -13.21
CA GLN A 657 18.54 -46.31 -13.70
C GLN A 657 18.25 -45.07 -14.53
N ASP A 658 18.96 -43.95 -14.34
CA ASP A 658 18.87 -42.77 -15.16
C ASP A 658 19.06 -43.04 -16.67
N THR A 659 19.99 -43.97 -17.02
CA THR A 659 20.22 -44.32 -18.42
C THR A 659 18.98 -44.88 -19.11
N ALA A 660 18.19 -45.71 -18.44
CA ALA A 660 16.94 -46.28 -18.98
C ALA A 660 15.89 -45.18 -19.20
N ILE A 661 15.77 -44.27 -18.24
CA ILE A 661 14.84 -43.13 -18.33
C ILE A 661 15.22 -42.19 -19.52
N TRP A 662 16.50 -41.86 -19.67
CA TRP A 662 16.96 -41.10 -20.83
C TRP A 662 16.78 -41.82 -22.16
N GLN A 663 16.92 -43.16 -22.22
CA GLN A 663 16.59 -43.96 -23.42
C GLN A 663 15.11 -43.87 -23.76
N LYS A 664 14.23 -43.81 -22.74
CA LYS A 664 12.81 -43.61 -22.92
C LYS A 664 12.55 -42.22 -23.53
N LEU A 665 13.15 -41.16 -23.01
CA LEU A 665 13.02 -39.78 -23.56
C LEU A 665 13.52 -39.69 -25.02
N VAL A 666 14.58 -40.42 -25.38
CA VAL A 666 15.07 -40.52 -26.76
C VAL A 666 14.02 -41.18 -27.69
N LYS A 667 13.32 -42.21 -27.22
CA LYS A 667 12.28 -42.89 -28.01
C LYS A 667 11.02 -42.02 -28.11
N GLU A 668 10.75 -41.19 -27.15
CA GLU A 668 9.59 -40.28 -27.11
C GLU A 668 9.78 -38.96 -27.89
N LYS A 669 10.90 -38.77 -28.57
CA LYS A 669 11.10 -37.63 -29.44
C LYS A 669 10.01 -37.55 -30.51
N ALA A 670 9.58 -36.33 -30.82
CA ALA A 670 8.72 -36.06 -31.97
C ALA A 670 9.42 -36.53 -33.28
N PRO A 671 8.64 -36.84 -34.33
CA PRO A 671 9.18 -37.16 -35.65
C PRO A 671 10.14 -36.04 -36.14
N ASP A 672 11.15 -36.47 -36.95
CA ASP A 672 12.11 -35.51 -37.52
C ASP A 672 11.37 -34.46 -38.37
N THR A 673 11.57 -33.22 -38.05
CA THR A 673 10.99 -32.07 -38.74
C THR A 673 11.74 -31.66 -39.99
N GLY A 674 12.92 -32.24 -40.25
CA GLY A 674 13.85 -31.83 -41.30
C GLY A 674 14.45 -30.45 -41.07
N LYS A 675 14.27 -29.84 -39.88
CA LYS A 675 14.82 -28.52 -39.52
C LYS A 675 16.12 -28.63 -38.76
N HIS A 676 17.10 -27.86 -39.20
CA HIS A 676 18.45 -27.81 -38.64
C HIS A 676 18.67 -26.51 -37.87
N ILE A 677 18.92 -26.62 -36.56
CA ILE A 677 19.09 -25.47 -35.67
C ILE A 677 20.54 -25.38 -35.18
N ALA A 678 21.16 -24.22 -35.33
CA ALA A 678 22.45 -23.92 -34.73
C ALA A 678 22.23 -23.18 -33.40
N ILE A 679 22.92 -23.59 -32.34
CA ILE A 679 22.94 -22.89 -31.06
C ILE A 679 24.36 -22.49 -30.74
N ILE A 680 24.60 -21.20 -30.50
CA ILE A 680 25.93 -20.64 -30.18
C ILE A 680 25.97 -20.39 -28.65
N GLY A 681 26.84 -21.14 -27.99
CA GLY A 681 27.02 -21.23 -26.56
C GLY A 681 26.41 -22.50 -25.97
N ALA A 682 27.26 -23.38 -25.44
CA ALA A 682 26.86 -24.63 -24.78
C ALA A 682 26.87 -24.49 -23.25
N GLY A 683 26.49 -23.34 -22.74
CA GLY A 683 26.17 -23.09 -21.34
C GLY A 683 24.75 -23.57 -20.96
N PRO A 684 24.27 -23.30 -19.73
CA PRO A 684 22.93 -23.75 -19.27
C PRO A 684 21.81 -23.43 -20.26
N ALA A 685 21.75 -22.22 -20.79
CA ALA A 685 20.73 -21.79 -21.73
C ALA A 685 20.78 -22.60 -23.03
N GLY A 686 21.95 -22.74 -23.65
CA GLY A 686 22.10 -23.49 -24.89
C GLY A 686 21.84 -24.99 -24.74
N LEU A 687 22.27 -25.59 -23.64
CA LEU A 687 22.04 -26.99 -23.32
C LEU A 687 20.55 -27.30 -23.13
N THR A 688 19.84 -26.42 -22.39
CA THR A 688 18.39 -26.57 -22.17
C THR A 688 17.60 -26.34 -23.47
N SER A 689 17.96 -25.34 -24.26
CA SER A 689 17.35 -25.11 -25.58
C SER A 689 17.57 -26.32 -26.51
N ALA A 690 18.79 -26.89 -26.53
CA ALA A 690 19.08 -28.07 -27.31
C ALA A 690 18.26 -29.28 -26.88
N PHE A 691 18.04 -29.45 -25.57
CA PHE A 691 17.19 -30.52 -25.04
C PHE A 691 15.75 -30.43 -25.57
N TYR A 692 15.13 -29.27 -25.45
CA TYR A 692 13.74 -29.10 -25.91
C TYR A 692 13.62 -29.19 -27.44
N LEU A 693 14.51 -28.54 -28.19
CA LEU A 693 14.48 -28.58 -29.64
C LEU A 693 14.70 -29.98 -30.20
N ALA A 694 15.63 -30.74 -29.61
CA ALA A 694 15.85 -32.12 -30.00
C ALA A 694 14.64 -33.01 -29.70
N ARG A 695 13.95 -32.80 -28.58
CA ARG A 695 12.70 -33.53 -28.26
C ARG A 695 11.56 -33.18 -29.19
N LEU A 696 11.52 -31.94 -29.71
CA LEU A 696 10.57 -31.49 -30.73
C LEU A 696 10.88 -32.02 -32.15
N GLY A 697 11.93 -32.85 -32.30
CA GLY A 697 12.30 -33.49 -33.55
C GLY A 697 13.21 -32.65 -34.45
N HIS A 698 13.79 -31.54 -33.96
CA HIS A 698 14.75 -30.77 -34.72
C HIS A 698 16.16 -31.35 -34.63
N GLN A 699 16.95 -31.18 -35.68
CA GLN A 699 18.38 -31.52 -35.67
C GLN A 699 19.15 -30.34 -35.09
N VAL A 700 19.87 -30.56 -33.98
CA VAL A 700 20.51 -29.49 -33.22
C VAL A 700 22.02 -29.63 -33.23
N THR A 701 22.74 -28.55 -33.58
CA THR A 701 24.17 -28.43 -33.43
C THR A 701 24.52 -27.29 -32.45
N LEU A 702 25.24 -27.66 -31.38
CA LEU A 702 25.79 -26.74 -30.38
C LEU A 702 27.19 -26.33 -30.72
N TYR A 703 27.49 -25.06 -30.77
CA TYR A 703 28.83 -24.46 -30.92
C TYR A 703 29.22 -23.79 -29.61
N ASP A 704 30.50 -23.95 -29.19
CA ASP A 704 31.05 -23.24 -28.04
C ASP A 704 32.49 -22.82 -28.28
N ALA A 705 32.88 -21.69 -27.68
CA ALA A 705 34.23 -21.18 -27.72
C ALA A 705 35.20 -22.10 -26.96
N HIS A 706 34.74 -22.82 -25.98
CA HIS A 706 35.52 -23.78 -25.18
C HIS A 706 35.52 -25.18 -25.82
N GLN A 707 36.48 -25.98 -25.40
CA GLN A 707 36.66 -27.35 -25.88
C GLN A 707 35.51 -28.26 -25.41
N ALA A 708 34.98 -28.05 -24.19
CA ALA A 708 33.93 -28.88 -23.62
C ALA A 708 32.69 -28.08 -23.29
N PRO A 709 31.49 -28.69 -23.41
CA PRO A 709 30.23 -27.98 -23.06
C PRO A 709 30.06 -27.82 -21.55
N GLY A 710 29.19 -26.90 -21.11
CA GLY A 710 28.84 -26.64 -19.73
C GLY A 710 28.90 -25.17 -19.33
N GLY A 711 29.60 -24.31 -20.11
CA GLY A 711 29.67 -22.85 -19.81
C GLY A 711 30.05 -22.58 -18.35
N ILE A 712 29.30 -21.70 -17.68
CA ILE A 712 29.54 -21.32 -16.28
C ILE A 712 29.51 -22.53 -15.31
N LEU A 713 28.71 -23.56 -15.56
CA LEU A 713 28.67 -24.78 -14.73
C LEU A 713 30.01 -25.50 -14.73
N ARG A 714 30.76 -25.44 -15.83
CA ARG A 714 32.08 -26.04 -15.96
C ARG A 714 33.21 -25.10 -15.58
N TYR A 715 33.19 -23.89 -16.09
CA TYR A 715 34.32 -22.97 -16.05
C TYR A 715 34.24 -21.89 -14.97
N GLY A 716 33.02 -21.51 -14.51
CA GLY A 716 32.85 -20.50 -13.49
C GLY A 716 32.63 -21.05 -12.09
N ILE A 717 31.87 -22.18 -11.95
CA ILE A 717 31.55 -22.76 -10.65
C ILE A 717 32.64 -23.77 -10.26
N PRO A 718 33.31 -23.62 -9.11
CA PRO A 718 34.36 -24.55 -8.68
C PRO A 718 33.89 -25.99 -8.44
N ALA A 719 34.81 -26.98 -8.63
CA ALA A 719 34.47 -28.39 -8.50
C ALA A 719 33.98 -28.81 -7.09
N TYR A 720 34.39 -28.08 -6.05
CA TYR A 720 33.92 -28.33 -4.69
C TYR A 720 32.44 -27.95 -4.44
N ARG A 721 31.85 -27.10 -5.31
CA ARG A 721 30.41 -26.79 -5.32
C ARG A 721 29.66 -27.68 -6.32
N LEU A 722 30.20 -27.83 -7.51
CA LEU A 722 29.65 -28.65 -8.59
C LEU A 722 30.73 -29.61 -9.12
N PRO A 723 30.74 -30.87 -8.62
CA PRO A 723 31.67 -31.90 -9.12
C PRO A 723 31.49 -32.10 -10.62
N LYS A 724 32.60 -32.08 -11.38
CA LYS A 724 32.55 -32.09 -12.84
C LYS A 724 32.12 -33.44 -13.41
N ASP A 725 32.32 -34.51 -12.69
CA ASP A 725 31.84 -35.86 -13.05
C ASP A 725 30.31 -35.98 -13.03
N VAL A 726 29.61 -35.14 -12.17
CA VAL A 726 28.14 -35.03 -12.20
C VAL A 726 27.68 -34.37 -13.48
N LEU A 727 28.29 -33.20 -13.80
CA LEU A 727 27.99 -32.47 -15.02
C LEU A 727 28.28 -33.28 -16.28
N ASP A 728 29.45 -33.95 -16.32
CA ASP A 728 29.86 -34.77 -17.47
C ASP A 728 28.90 -35.96 -17.71
N HIS A 729 28.39 -36.54 -16.65
CA HIS A 729 27.43 -37.63 -16.76
C HIS A 729 26.10 -37.11 -17.36
N GLU A 730 25.56 -36.03 -16.85
CA GLU A 730 24.33 -35.44 -17.37
C GLU A 730 24.47 -34.94 -18.83
N LEU A 731 25.59 -34.34 -19.17
CA LEU A 731 25.86 -33.93 -20.55
C LEU A 731 25.96 -35.13 -21.50
N LYS A 732 26.56 -36.25 -21.05
CA LYS A 732 26.61 -37.49 -21.83
C LYS A 732 25.22 -38.04 -22.12
N LEU A 733 24.30 -37.96 -21.15
CA LEU A 733 22.92 -38.41 -21.32
C LEU A 733 22.15 -37.45 -22.27
N LEU A 734 22.32 -36.17 -22.09
CA LEU A 734 21.67 -35.13 -22.92
C LEU A 734 22.08 -35.26 -24.40
N LEU A 735 23.36 -35.49 -24.68
CA LEU A 735 23.84 -35.65 -26.06
C LEU A 735 23.29 -36.89 -26.77
N LYS A 736 22.83 -37.93 -26.03
CA LYS A 736 22.15 -39.09 -26.62
C LYS A 736 20.83 -38.77 -27.31
N LEU A 737 20.27 -37.55 -27.11
CA LEU A 737 19.12 -37.08 -27.89
C LEU A 737 19.47 -36.79 -29.37
N GLY A 738 20.70 -37.01 -29.81
CA GLY A 738 21.16 -36.70 -31.16
C GLY A 738 21.69 -35.31 -31.34
N ILE A 739 21.98 -34.60 -30.24
CA ILE A 739 22.54 -33.25 -30.28
C ILE A 739 24.04 -33.35 -30.64
N ARG A 740 24.45 -32.62 -31.69
CA ARG A 740 25.85 -32.54 -32.09
C ARG A 740 26.55 -31.39 -31.38
N PHE A 741 27.74 -31.62 -30.84
CA PHE A 741 28.55 -30.59 -30.19
C PHE A 741 29.85 -30.34 -30.96
N GLU A 742 30.17 -29.06 -31.21
CA GLU A 742 31.42 -28.59 -31.82
C GLU A 742 32.07 -27.53 -30.90
N GLY A 743 33.10 -27.93 -30.17
CA GLY A 743 33.91 -27.05 -29.33
C GLY A 743 35.00 -26.27 -30.13
N ASN A 744 35.65 -25.31 -29.45
CA ASN A 744 36.66 -24.41 -30.01
C ASN A 744 36.17 -23.60 -31.23
N ARG A 745 34.86 -23.25 -31.23
CA ARG A 745 34.18 -22.47 -32.25
C ARG A 745 33.83 -21.09 -31.72
N VAL A 746 34.62 -20.10 -32.03
CA VAL A 746 34.47 -18.72 -31.56
C VAL A 746 33.76 -17.88 -32.61
N LEU A 747 32.55 -17.39 -32.24
CA LEU A 747 31.79 -16.50 -33.12
C LEU A 747 32.62 -15.21 -33.45
N GLY A 748 32.68 -14.86 -34.72
CA GLY A 748 33.44 -13.71 -35.21
C GLY A 748 34.95 -13.97 -35.40
N LYS A 749 35.47 -15.19 -35.07
CA LYS A 749 36.85 -15.58 -35.35
C LYS A 749 36.94 -16.74 -36.36
N ASN A 750 36.52 -17.93 -35.92
CA ASN A 750 36.53 -19.14 -36.74
C ASN A 750 35.12 -19.72 -36.97
N LEU A 751 34.11 -18.98 -36.60
CA LEU A 751 32.70 -19.26 -36.85
C LEU A 751 32.01 -17.96 -37.25
N ALA A 752 31.60 -17.86 -38.51
CA ALA A 752 30.90 -16.66 -39.01
C ALA A 752 29.38 -16.82 -38.88
N LEU A 753 28.72 -15.79 -38.43
CA LEU A 753 27.22 -15.82 -38.26
C LEU A 753 26.53 -16.02 -39.63
N LYS A 754 27.08 -15.36 -40.68
CA LYS A 754 26.51 -15.45 -42.03
C LYS A 754 26.56 -16.89 -42.60
N ASP A 755 27.62 -17.63 -42.28
CA ASP A 755 27.77 -19.03 -42.72
C ASP A 755 26.75 -19.93 -42.01
N LEU A 756 26.46 -19.65 -40.74
CA LEU A 756 25.43 -20.35 -39.98
C LEU A 756 24.02 -20.06 -40.52
N GLN A 757 23.75 -18.79 -40.82
CA GLN A 757 22.47 -18.38 -41.42
C GLN A 757 22.21 -19.04 -42.80
N ASN A 758 23.24 -19.33 -43.55
CA ASN A 758 23.13 -20.01 -44.84
C ASN A 758 22.98 -21.53 -44.74
N ARG A 759 23.35 -22.13 -43.59
CA ARG A 759 23.42 -23.60 -43.43
C ARG A 759 22.32 -24.16 -42.51
N PHE A 760 21.70 -23.30 -41.70
CA PHE A 760 20.75 -23.70 -40.71
C PHE A 760 19.41 -22.94 -40.92
N ASP A 761 18.32 -23.58 -40.59
CA ASP A 761 16.99 -22.97 -40.65
C ASP A 761 16.82 -21.86 -39.60
N ALA A 762 17.49 -22.00 -38.45
CA ALA A 762 17.53 -21.00 -37.42
C ALA A 762 18.89 -21.01 -36.67
N VAL A 763 19.25 -19.84 -36.10
CA VAL A 763 20.44 -19.67 -35.27
C VAL A 763 20.04 -19.03 -33.94
N LEU A 764 20.31 -19.71 -32.85
CA LEU A 764 20.02 -19.26 -31.49
C LEU A 764 21.31 -18.83 -30.77
N LEU A 765 21.34 -17.60 -30.23
CA LEU A 765 22.46 -17.05 -29.49
C LEU A 765 22.30 -17.24 -28.00
N CYS A 766 23.12 -18.13 -27.41
CA CYS A 766 23.13 -18.46 -25.97
C CYS A 766 24.52 -18.21 -25.35
N ILE A 767 25.17 -17.10 -25.74
CA ILE A 767 26.57 -16.79 -25.46
C ILE A 767 26.88 -16.44 -24.00
N GLY A 768 25.85 -16.29 -23.16
CA GLY A 768 26.00 -15.95 -21.75
C GLY A 768 26.55 -14.52 -21.54
N ALA A 769 27.04 -14.28 -20.33
CA ALA A 769 27.66 -13.01 -19.92
C ALA A 769 28.98 -13.28 -19.18
N PRO A 770 30.02 -13.76 -19.90
CA PRO A 770 31.27 -14.22 -19.28
C PRO A 770 32.20 -13.10 -18.84
N LYS A 771 31.90 -11.82 -19.15
CA LYS A 771 32.74 -10.69 -18.77
C LYS A 771 32.21 -10.04 -17.46
N ASP A 772 33.13 -9.84 -16.52
CA ASP A 772 32.86 -9.04 -15.33
C ASP A 772 32.58 -7.58 -15.68
N ARG A 773 31.81 -6.89 -14.87
CA ARG A 773 31.62 -5.45 -14.98
C ARG A 773 32.83 -4.73 -14.38
N PRO A 774 33.49 -3.82 -15.10
CA PRO A 774 34.60 -3.07 -14.57
C PRO A 774 34.12 -2.14 -13.43
N LEU A 775 34.99 -1.93 -12.44
CA LEU A 775 34.71 -1.00 -11.34
C LEU A 775 34.93 0.45 -11.77
N ASN A 776 35.61 0.70 -12.87
CA ASN A 776 35.99 2.01 -13.39
C ASN A 776 36.80 2.86 -12.40
N ILE A 777 37.70 2.22 -11.67
CA ILE A 777 38.59 2.88 -10.70
C ILE A 777 40.04 2.87 -11.21
N LYS A 778 40.79 3.86 -10.76
CA LYS A 778 42.23 3.96 -11.10
C LYS A 778 42.99 2.75 -10.58
N GLY A 779 43.71 2.07 -11.45
CA GLY A 779 44.53 0.91 -11.11
C GLY A 779 43.86 -0.43 -11.34
N GLU A 780 42.63 -0.48 -11.87
CA GLU A 780 41.95 -1.72 -12.21
C GLU A 780 42.66 -2.55 -13.27
N ASP A 781 43.49 -1.87 -14.11
CA ASP A 781 44.29 -2.44 -15.19
C ASP A 781 45.70 -2.84 -14.77
N LEU A 782 46.06 -2.68 -13.49
CA LEU A 782 47.43 -3.01 -13.02
C LEU A 782 47.68 -4.52 -13.04
N PRO A 783 48.95 -4.92 -13.26
CA PRO A 783 49.36 -6.32 -13.16
C PRO A 783 49.06 -6.86 -11.76
N GLY A 784 48.39 -8.01 -11.68
CA GLY A 784 47.96 -8.62 -10.43
C GLY A 784 46.51 -8.32 -10.04
N VAL A 785 45.82 -7.47 -10.79
CA VAL A 785 44.37 -7.28 -10.69
C VAL A 785 43.69 -8.20 -11.72
N TYR A 786 42.77 -9.04 -11.25
CA TYR A 786 42.08 -10.02 -12.08
C TYR A 786 40.57 -9.91 -11.91
N PRO A 787 39.79 -9.90 -13.02
CA PRO A 787 38.33 -10.12 -12.94
C PRO A 787 38.04 -11.47 -12.29
N GLY A 788 37.04 -11.52 -11.43
CA GLY A 788 36.74 -12.73 -10.62
C GLY A 788 36.38 -13.94 -11.48
N TYR A 789 35.57 -13.73 -12.53
CA TYR A 789 35.21 -14.81 -13.45
C TYR A 789 36.41 -15.32 -14.23
N ASP A 790 37.24 -14.43 -14.77
CA ASP A 790 38.45 -14.78 -15.56
C ASP A 790 39.42 -15.62 -14.70
N PHE A 791 39.56 -15.28 -13.40
CA PHE A 791 40.38 -16.07 -12.47
C PHE A 791 39.79 -17.47 -12.26
N LEU A 792 38.50 -17.61 -12.05
CA LEU A 792 37.84 -18.91 -11.86
C LEU A 792 37.88 -19.77 -13.13
N GLU A 793 37.69 -19.14 -14.27
CA GLU A 793 37.82 -19.81 -15.58
C GLU A 793 39.25 -20.33 -15.82
N ALA A 794 40.25 -19.48 -15.58
CA ALA A 794 41.65 -19.88 -15.68
C ALA A 794 41.99 -21.01 -14.70
N TYR A 795 41.48 -20.97 -13.48
CA TYR A 795 41.63 -22.05 -12.51
C TYR A 795 40.99 -23.34 -12.99
N ALA A 796 39.75 -23.29 -13.53
CA ALA A 796 39.07 -24.47 -14.06
C ALA A 796 39.79 -25.09 -15.26
N GLN A 797 40.56 -24.30 -16.00
CA GLN A 797 41.39 -24.75 -17.12
C GLN A 797 42.84 -25.14 -16.71
N HIS A 798 43.16 -25.14 -15.44
CA HIS A 798 44.50 -25.36 -14.89
C HIS A 798 45.56 -24.34 -15.36
N LYS A 799 45.10 -23.08 -15.62
CA LYS A 799 45.89 -21.94 -16.08
C LYS A 799 45.84 -20.78 -15.11
N ALA A 800 45.49 -21.02 -13.86
CA ALA A 800 45.35 -19.95 -12.85
C ALA A 800 46.66 -19.13 -12.74
N PRO A 801 46.58 -17.81 -12.66
CA PRO A 801 47.75 -16.99 -12.42
C PRO A 801 48.36 -17.26 -11.06
N LYS A 802 49.67 -17.10 -10.93
CA LYS A 802 50.33 -17.14 -9.62
C LYS A 802 49.89 -15.96 -8.77
N VAL A 803 49.40 -16.22 -7.60
CA VAL A 803 48.95 -15.23 -6.63
C VAL A 803 49.89 -15.15 -5.45
N GLY A 804 49.91 -13.98 -4.78
CA GLY A 804 50.71 -13.77 -3.56
C GLY A 804 50.04 -14.38 -2.32
N GLN A 805 50.77 -14.35 -1.19
CA GLN A 805 50.26 -14.81 0.08
C GLN A 805 49.10 -13.95 0.65
N ARG A 806 48.98 -12.69 0.22
CA ARG A 806 47.90 -11.78 0.61
C ARG A 806 47.13 -11.36 -0.63
N VAL A 807 45.86 -11.67 -0.65
CA VAL A 807 44.98 -11.38 -1.76
C VAL A 807 43.77 -10.57 -1.23
N LEU A 808 43.45 -9.45 -1.90
CA LEU A 808 42.25 -8.68 -1.64
C LEU A 808 41.18 -9.07 -2.66
N ILE A 809 39.96 -9.26 -2.18
CA ILE A 809 38.79 -9.54 -3.06
C ILE A 809 37.78 -8.44 -2.86
N VAL A 810 37.33 -7.86 -3.97
CA VAL A 810 36.33 -6.80 -3.97
C VAL A 810 34.99 -7.42 -4.40
N GLY A 811 33.99 -7.36 -3.49
CA GLY A 811 32.64 -7.91 -3.70
C GLY A 811 32.26 -9.01 -2.71
N GLY A 812 30.96 -9.33 -2.61
CA GLY A 812 30.43 -10.32 -1.67
C GLY A 812 29.43 -11.30 -2.31
N VAL A 813 29.29 -11.27 -3.65
CA VAL A 813 28.41 -12.20 -4.39
C VAL A 813 29.10 -13.53 -4.68
N ASN A 814 28.36 -14.51 -5.22
CA ASN A 814 28.82 -15.86 -5.46
C ASN A 814 30.20 -15.96 -6.13
N VAL A 815 30.49 -15.15 -7.15
CA VAL A 815 31.78 -15.15 -7.87
C VAL A 815 32.92 -14.76 -6.93
N ALA A 816 32.76 -13.73 -6.13
CA ALA A 816 33.76 -13.26 -5.17
C ALA A 816 34.02 -14.31 -4.07
N ILE A 817 32.98 -14.91 -3.55
CA ILE A 817 33.07 -15.97 -2.53
C ILE A 817 33.73 -17.24 -3.12
N ASP A 818 33.39 -17.64 -4.35
CA ASP A 818 34.01 -18.77 -5.02
C ASP A 818 35.47 -18.50 -5.33
N ALA A 819 35.86 -17.28 -5.75
CA ALA A 819 37.25 -16.89 -5.92
C ALA A 819 38.02 -16.94 -4.59
N ALA A 820 37.43 -16.37 -3.49
CA ALA A 820 38.04 -16.42 -2.15
C ALA A 820 38.31 -17.87 -1.69
N ARG A 821 37.30 -18.72 -1.78
CA ARG A 821 37.40 -20.12 -1.36
C ARG A 821 38.36 -20.93 -2.25
N THR A 822 38.49 -20.58 -3.53
CA THR A 822 39.44 -21.22 -4.45
C THR A 822 40.85 -20.78 -4.10
N LEU A 823 41.11 -19.50 -3.89
CA LEU A 823 42.39 -18.95 -3.46
C LEU A 823 42.88 -19.54 -2.14
N PHE A 824 41.97 -19.76 -1.18
CA PHE A 824 42.32 -20.38 0.10
C PHE A 824 42.75 -21.87 -0.06
N ARG A 825 42.42 -22.51 -1.19
CA ARG A 825 42.80 -23.90 -1.48
C ARG A 825 44.07 -24.02 -2.36
N LEU A 826 44.47 -22.94 -3.00
CA LEU A 826 45.73 -22.85 -3.76
C LEU A 826 46.94 -22.64 -2.84
#